data_0b620a808cfb53a1aaa30f269916e78a
#
_entry.id   0b620a808cfb53a1aaa30f269916e78a
#
_cell.length_a   1.000
_cell.length_b   1.000
_cell.length_c   1.000
_cell.angle_alpha   90.00
_cell.angle_beta   90.00
_cell.angle_gamma   90.00
#
_symmetry.space_group_name_H-M   'P 1'
#
loop_
_entity.id
_entity.type
_entity.pdbx_description
1 polymer ?
#
loop_
_entity_poly.entity_id
_entity_poly.type
_entity_poly.pdbx_seq_one_letter_code
_entity_poly.pdbx_strand_id
1 'polypeptide(L)'
;MSLGRYLATARRSVQRHGGGMAGLGSVLLRALKVVHAMGVRGFIARLRSASVVRTRASEPFDTPALPVPIPLEQLRLSVGVMAHVFYPDLINEFATTLSRMPLRFTLLVSVMDAAAEAQAREAFGRLPNVQTLLVRQVQNRGRDIAPLLVTFREEIKALDLVCHIHTKKSLYTGSEQQTWRHYLLDSLLGSRERIAWILGTFQADPQLGLVYPESYDGVPLWAHTWLSNGPACDALAQKLGIALDAQRYIDFPAGSMFWARVDALRPLYDLNLPLDAFPVEQGQVDGTLQHAVERLFGVIARHQGFRLGILPPDGRLALAAEGERNVGEALQTGLSDRLTLAALDARMVTVDIFDTLVTRVFLTPAAAREHLAWRLERQWGICDFSRHRADAESCLREILQRDPSLSEIHIELAGRLALPGVDASMLANAERMHECAILRPRQGLLTALVDAKLTSLTAFSDMYLSSDDMRQVLPDRVQQLISRWWISCETGLRKDSADSWKQLARQEGREDGRWLHVGDNEHADIQMPQLGGLLTPVHVLRPATLLDVVPGLRPLRHPQGTQAPWSEQLWRGLLANSFAAIADTSPQRLLGRPQLDAHTLGYTVLGPLVLDFLLHIIDVARRREVDHLLFLSREGYLLEQAFTRLQAAHPFAARIKSTYFLASRRATLLPAQLDASDLALLMQGTFNGSLRGLLQARLGEDAVARVAALQPALMERDVFLPEMADEVQRWLHPVRDALLSLAARHRKVYQAYWARTVGSSTPMVIDVGYAGSIQRNLARLLGTPLGGCYMALRAGASALASQGWAEARYFDGRNGGNEADSPILANDLLLESLLAAPHGQFNGFTESSEGLNTPRFGSVELPTAALEILAEVHTGTLTFIEETCHTLHEDIAELNLDAEGVQVPLQCLGSGRWNADLVLAQLATEDAFTGRGTVSASPQD
;
A
#
# COMPACT_ATOMS: atom_id res chain seq x y z
N MET A 1 17.03 -9.55 -29.93
CA MET A 1 15.98 -10.24 -29.09
C MET A 1 16.44 -11.65 -28.79
N SER A 2 16.41 -12.09 -27.52
CA SER A 2 16.93 -13.42 -27.14
C SER A 2 15.96 -14.53 -27.56
N LEU A 3 16.53 -15.68 -27.96
CA LEU A 3 15.82 -16.91 -28.31
C LEU A 3 14.82 -17.33 -27.22
N GLY A 4 15.13 -17.02 -25.97
CA GLY A 4 14.27 -17.30 -24.81
C GLY A 4 12.88 -16.64 -24.85
N ARG A 5 12.75 -15.47 -25.44
CA ARG A 5 11.44 -14.78 -25.58
C ARG A 5 10.50 -15.50 -26.57
N TYR A 6 11.04 -16.00 -27.66
CA TYR A 6 10.26 -16.78 -28.63
C TYR A 6 9.83 -18.12 -28.05
N LEU A 7 10.68 -18.76 -27.27
CA LEU A 7 10.36 -20.02 -26.57
C LEU A 7 9.28 -19.82 -25.51
N ALA A 8 9.33 -18.74 -24.75
CA ALA A 8 8.30 -18.41 -23.75
C ALA A 8 6.95 -18.11 -24.41
N THR A 9 6.94 -17.40 -25.54
CA THR A 9 5.72 -17.12 -26.32
C THR A 9 5.14 -18.41 -26.91
N ALA A 10 6.00 -19.27 -27.45
CA ALA A 10 5.57 -20.56 -27.98
C ALA A 10 5.00 -21.48 -26.88
N ARG A 11 5.64 -21.54 -25.70
CA ARG A 11 5.19 -22.34 -24.57
C ARG A 11 3.82 -21.87 -24.05
N ARG A 12 3.61 -20.58 -23.95
CA ARG A 12 2.30 -19.97 -23.59
C ARG A 12 1.24 -20.30 -24.63
N SER A 13 1.57 -20.20 -25.91
CA SER A 13 0.64 -20.54 -26.98
C SER A 13 0.23 -22.02 -26.94
N VAL A 14 1.18 -22.92 -26.64
CA VAL A 14 0.90 -24.36 -26.48
C VAL A 14 -0.04 -24.61 -25.30
N GLN A 15 0.17 -23.96 -24.17
CA GLN A 15 -0.68 -24.08 -22.99
C GLN A 15 -2.12 -23.60 -23.27
N ARG A 16 -2.28 -22.46 -23.95
CA ARG A 16 -3.58 -21.89 -24.34
C ARG A 16 -4.40 -22.79 -25.28
N HIS A 17 -3.76 -23.69 -26.01
CA HIS A 17 -4.41 -24.58 -26.97
C HIS A 17 -4.53 -26.04 -26.45
N GLY A 18 -4.64 -26.18 -25.14
CA GLY A 18 -4.89 -27.48 -24.49
C GLY A 18 -3.64 -28.16 -23.94
N GLY A 19 -2.47 -27.52 -24.01
CA GLY A 19 -1.22 -28.04 -23.47
C GLY A 19 -0.70 -29.34 -24.13
N GLY A 20 0.46 -29.80 -23.71
CA GLY A 20 1.07 -31.05 -24.17
C GLY A 20 1.23 -31.18 -25.68
N MET A 21 1.13 -32.42 -26.19
CA MET A 21 1.30 -32.72 -27.64
C MET A 21 0.13 -32.20 -28.50
N ALA A 22 -1.07 -32.12 -27.94
CA ALA A 22 -2.25 -31.60 -28.66
C ALA A 22 -2.13 -30.09 -28.87
N GLY A 23 -1.72 -29.33 -27.83
CA GLY A 23 -1.46 -27.91 -27.92
C GLY A 23 -0.31 -27.59 -28.88
N LEU A 24 0.77 -28.41 -28.85
CA LEU A 24 1.90 -28.24 -29.77
C LEU A 24 1.46 -28.47 -31.22
N GLY A 25 0.65 -29.50 -31.51
CA GLY A 25 0.09 -29.77 -32.83
C GLY A 25 -0.77 -28.64 -33.35
N SER A 26 -1.63 -28.06 -32.48
CA SER A 26 -2.47 -26.91 -32.81
C SER A 26 -1.68 -25.64 -33.14
N VAL A 27 -0.61 -25.34 -32.37
CA VAL A 27 0.27 -24.19 -32.63
C VAL A 27 1.07 -24.36 -33.92
N LEU A 28 1.57 -25.58 -34.22
CA LEU A 28 2.27 -25.87 -35.47
C LEU A 28 1.35 -25.74 -36.70
N LEU A 29 0.12 -26.27 -36.62
CA LEU A 29 -0.88 -26.12 -37.70
C LEU A 29 -1.22 -24.63 -37.96
N ARG A 30 -1.35 -23.83 -36.92
CA ARG A 30 -1.55 -22.37 -37.03
C ARG A 30 -0.33 -21.68 -37.65
N ALA A 31 0.87 -22.04 -37.22
CA ALA A 31 2.09 -21.48 -37.80
C ALA A 31 2.19 -21.80 -39.29
N LEU A 32 1.87 -23.03 -39.71
CA LEU A 32 1.85 -23.44 -41.14
C LEU A 32 0.78 -22.69 -41.92
N LYS A 33 -0.40 -22.46 -41.36
CA LYS A 33 -1.46 -21.65 -42.01
C LYS A 33 -1.01 -20.21 -42.21
N VAL A 34 -0.34 -19.59 -41.22
CA VAL A 34 0.20 -18.24 -41.34
C VAL A 34 1.30 -18.18 -42.43
N VAL A 35 2.20 -19.16 -42.42
CA VAL A 35 3.25 -19.24 -43.46
C VAL A 35 2.64 -19.46 -44.85
N HIS A 36 1.60 -20.28 -44.95
CA HIS A 36 0.93 -20.51 -46.25
C HIS A 36 0.22 -19.27 -46.75
N ALA A 37 -0.45 -18.52 -45.89
CA ALA A 37 -1.22 -17.31 -46.28
C ALA A 37 -0.37 -16.07 -46.53
N MET A 38 0.73 -15.89 -45.78
CA MET A 38 1.50 -14.64 -45.77
C MET A 38 2.98 -14.81 -46.06
N GLY A 39 3.42 -16.04 -46.32
CA GLY A 39 4.82 -16.39 -46.51
C GLY A 39 5.66 -16.27 -45.21
N VAL A 40 6.94 -16.69 -45.28
CA VAL A 40 7.86 -16.70 -44.13
C VAL A 40 8.13 -15.28 -43.57
N ARG A 41 8.17 -14.27 -44.45
CA ARG A 41 8.40 -12.88 -44.04
C ARG A 41 7.22 -12.34 -43.19
N GLY A 42 6.00 -12.60 -43.59
CA GLY A 42 4.80 -12.26 -42.86
C GLY A 42 4.72 -12.99 -41.51
N PHE A 43 5.06 -14.27 -41.48
CA PHE A 43 5.17 -15.04 -40.25
C PHE A 43 6.18 -14.45 -39.22
N ILE A 44 7.39 -14.06 -39.72
CA ILE A 44 8.41 -13.42 -38.89
C ILE A 44 7.95 -12.04 -38.40
N ALA A 45 7.30 -11.21 -39.24
CA ALA A 45 6.76 -9.92 -38.84
C ALA A 45 5.71 -10.10 -37.72
N ARG A 46 4.84 -11.09 -37.86
CA ARG A 46 3.82 -11.40 -36.86
C ARG A 46 4.38 -11.96 -35.58
N LEU A 47 5.42 -12.80 -35.62
CA LEU A 47 6.16 -13.24 -34.43
C LEU A 47 6.81 -12.05 -33.70
N ARG A 48 7.32 -11.08 -34.42
CA ARG A 48 7.89 -9.85 -33.84
C ARG A 48 6.83 -8.99 -33.16
N SER A 49 5.69 -8.76 -33.81
CA SER A 49 4.58 -8.00 -33.20
C SER A 49 3.93 -8.72 -32.00
N ALA A 50 3.81 -10.04 -32.06
CA ALA A 50 3.32 -10.85 -30.93
C ALA A 50 4.33 -11.00 -29.79
N SER A 51 5.62 -10.82 -30.07
CA SER A 51 6.71 -10.89 -29.08
C SER A 51 7.02 -9.54 -28.41
N VAL A 52 6.29 -8.50 -28.69
CA VAL A 52 6.17 -7.34 -27.80
C VAL A 52 5.34 -7.78 -26.60
N VAL A 53 5.91 -8.72 -25.85
CA VAL A 53 5.45 -9.05 -24.52
C VAL A 53 5.65 -7.78 -23.71
N ARG A 54 4.61 -7.25 -23.14
CA ARG A 54 4.68 -6.31 -22.04
C ARG A 54 5.63 -6.95 -21.04
N THR A 55 6.84 -6.48 -20.98
CA THR A 55 7.78 -6.87 -19.94
C THR A 55 7.17 -6.33 -18.67
N ARG A 56 6.57 -7.24 -17.91
CA ARG A 56 6.29 -6.97 -16.52
C ARG A 56 7.60 -6.46 -15.93
N ALA A 57 7.57 -5.29 -15.35
CA ALA A 57 8.60 -4.87 -14.43
C ALA A 57 8.54 -5.84 -13.25
N SER A 58 9.21 -6.97 -13.38
CA SER A 58 9.44 -7.92 -12.30
C SER A 58 10.70 -7.49 -11.56
N GLU A 59 10.75 -6.23 -11.16
CA GLU A 59 11.71 -5.84 -10.17
C GLU A 59 11.07 -6.08 -8.80
N PRO A 60 11.77 -6.78 -7.90
CA PRO A 60 11.38 -6.77 -6.50
C PRO A 60 11.38 -5.31 -6.08
N PHE A 61 10.24 -4.84 -5.58
CA PHE A 61 10.08 -3.49 -5.10
C PHE A 61 11.22 -3.13 -4.16
N ASP A 62 11.87 -1.99 -4.45
CA ASP A 62 12.72 -1.22 -3.57
C ASP A 62 13.97 -1.85 -2.94
N THR A 63 14.61 -2.78 -3.60
CA THR A 63 16.06 -2.91 -3.43
C THR A 63 16.69 -2.07 -4.55
N PRO A 64 17.20 -0.88 -4.27
CA PRO A 64 18.02 -0.20 -5.27
C PRO A 64 19.13 -1.17 -5.67
N ALA A 65 19.33 -1.33 -6.97
CA ALA A 65 20.43 -2.17 -7.46
C ALA A 65 21.71 -1.68 -6.78
N LEU A 66 22.24 -2.48 -5.84
CA LEU A 66 23.49 -2.14 -5.17
C LEU A 66 24.56 -2.09 -6.22
N PRO A 67 25.40 -1.06 -6.25
CA PRO A 67 26.58 -1.07 -7.10
C PRO A 67 27.44 -2.29 -6.75
N VAL A 68 28.09 -2.86 -7.75
CA VAL A 68 28.98 -4.01 -7.52
C VAL A 68 30.07 -3.61 -6.53
N PRO A 69 30.26 -4.35 -5.42
CA PRO A 69 31.26 -4.00 -4.42
C PRO A 69 32.65 -3.88 -5.03
N ILE A 70 33.38 -2.84 -4.66
CA ILE A 70 34.76 -2.62 -5.14
C ILE A 70 35.71 -3.59 -4.43
N PRO A 71 36.65 -4.24 -5.14
CA PRO A 71 37.65 -5.11 -4.53
C PRO A 71 38.52 -4.35 -3.51
N LEU A 72 38.94 -5.04 -2.45
CA LEU A 72 39.68 -4.47 -1.33
C LEU A 72 40.99 -3.75 -1.77
N GLU A 73 41.64 -4.25 -2.84
CA GLU A 73 42.88 -3.67 -3.37
C GLU A 73 42.66 -2.24 -3.91
N GLN A 74 41.42 -1.89 -4.21
CA GLN A 74 41.01 -0.56 -4.68
C GLN A 74 40.38 0.29 -3.59
N LEU A 75 40.28 -0.23 -2.35
CA LEU A 75 39.70 0.51 -1.22
C LEU A 75 40.60 1.67 -0.84
N ARG A 76 40.02 2.87 -0.78
CA ARG A 76 40.73 4.10 -0.40
C ARG A 76 40.27 4.69 0.92
N LEU A 77 39.23 4.10 1.51
CA LEU A 77 38.63 4.58 2.75
C LEU A 77 39.49 4.20 3.95
N SER A 78 39.72 5.13 4.86
CA SER A 78 40.32 4.89 6.17
C SER A 78 39.32 4.21 7.07
N VAL A 79 39.71 3.09 7.69
CA VAL A 79 38.82 2.20 8.45
C VAL A 79 39.26 2.11 9.90
N GLY A 80 38.30 2.29 10.83
CA GLY A 80 38.51 2.04 12.25
C GLY A 80 37.48 1.07 12.82
N VAL A 81 37.84 0.49 13.96
CA VAL A 81 36.92 -0.25 14.82
C VAL A 81 36.93 0.39 16.20
N MET A 82 35.79 0.76 16.72
CA MET A 82 35.62 1.22 18.09
C MET A 82 34.99 0.08 18.90
N ALA A 83 35.72 -0.46 19.88
CA ALA A 83 35.32 -1.56 20.72
C ALA A 83 35.16 -1.11 22.19
N HIS A 84 33.94 -1.17 22.74
CA HIS A 84 33.73 -0.93 24.17
C HIS A 84 33.76 -2.25 24.95
N VAL A 85 34.76 -2.41 25.82
CA VAL A 85 35.00 -3.61 26.62
C VAL A 85 34.57 -3.37 28.07
N PHE A 86 33.29 -3.65 28.35
CA PHE A 86 32.77 -3.64 29.71
C PHE A 86 33.04 -4.98 30.45
N TYR A 87 33.03 -6.09 29.69
CA TYR A 87 33.28 -7.45 30.21
C TYR A 87 34.63 -7.97 29.70
N PRO A 88 35.70 -7.91 30.53
CA PRO A 88 37.05 -8.29 30.10
C PRO A 88 37.22 -9.75 29.68
N ASP A 89 36.39 -10.66 30.22
CA ASP A 89 36.41 -12.09 29.85
C ASP A 89 36.05 -12.34 28.36
N LEU A 90 35.47 -11.35 27.65
CA LEU A 90 35.17 -11.41 26.23
C LEU A 90 36.27 -10.85 25.31
N ILE A 91 37.38 -10.33 25.86
CA ILE A 91 38.48 -9.75 25.07
C ILE A 91 39.03 -10.73 24.03
N ASN A 92 39.21 -12.00 24.40
CA ASN A 92 39.75 -13.01 23.49
C ASN A 92 38.77 -13.36 22.36
N GLU A 93 37.46 -13.36 22.63
CA GLU A 93 36.43 -13.52 21.60
C GLU A 93 36.53 -12.38 20.58
N PHE A 94 36.63 -11.13 21.05
CA PHE A 94 36.77 -9.95 20.20
C PHE A 94 38.10 -9.96 19.42
N ALA A 95 39.21 -10.36 20.03
CA ALA A 95 40.48 -10.51 19.34
C ALA A 95 40.38 -11.54 18.21
N THR A 96 39.73 -12.69 18.44
CA THR A 96 39.48 -13.72 17.42
C THR A 96 38.61 -13.16 16.30
N THR A 97 37.54 -12.40 16.60
CA THR A 97 36.68 -11.80 15.63
C THR A 97 37.42 -10.78 14.78
N LEU A 98 38.18 -9.87 15.40
CA LEU A 98 38.96 -8.81 14.73
C LEU A 98 40.14 -9.35 13.94
N SER A 99 40.65 -10.55 14.21
CA SER A 99 41.69 -11.21 13.40
C SER A 99 41.22 -11.46 11.94
N ARG A 100 39.92 -11.49 11.70
CA ARG A 100 39.28 -11.62 10.37
C ARG A 100 39.33 -10.36 9.51
N MET A 101 39.75 -9.20 10.09
CA MET A 101 39.83 -7.94 9.34
C MET A 101 40.77 -8.11 8.14
N PRO A 102 40.30 -7.81 6.90
CA PRO A 102 41.07 -8.13 5.70
C PRO A 102 42.14 -7.07 5.33
N LEU A 103 42.13 -5.93 6.02
CA LEU A 103 43.02 -4.78 5.75
C LEU A 103 43.54 -4.17 7.05
N ARG A 104 44.49 -3.25 6.94
CA ARG A 104 44.98 -2.48 8.08
C ARG A 104 43.92 -1.48 8.55
N PHE A 105 43.74 -1.39 9.88
CA PHE A 105 42.73 -0.55 10.50
C PHE A 105 43.20 0.08 11.82
N THR A 106 42.54 1.15 12.24
CA THR A 106 42.72 1.75 13.56
C THR A 106 41.77 1.06 14.57
N LEU A 107 42.30 0.62 15.71
CA LEU A 107 41.50 0.01 16.77
C LEU A 107 41.47 0.92 18.00
N LEU A 108 40.26 1.38 18.32
CA LEU A 108 39.97 2.23 19.47
C LEU A 108 39.24 1.39 20.51
N VAL A 109 39.81 1.28 21.70
CA VAL A 109 39.28 0.38 22.76
C VAL A 109 39.03 1.17 24.02
N SER A 110 37.82 1.13 24.55
CA SER A 110 37.49 1.65 25.87
C SER A 110 37.34 0.50 26.86
N VAL A 111 37.88 0.65 28.05
CA VAL A 111 37.90 -0.34 29.14
C VAL A 111 37.51 0.34 30.46
N MET A 112 37.14 -0.49 31.47
CA MET A 112 36.64 0.05 32.74
C MET A 112 37.74 0.28 33.77
N ASP A 113 38.86 -0.46 33.70
CA ASP A 113 39.95 -0.43 34.66
C ASP A 113 41.31 -0.75 34.04
N ALA A 114 42.37 -0.61 34.85
CA ALA A 114 43.74 -0.81 34.41
C ALA A 114 44.08 -2.30 34.09
N ALA A 115 43.39 -3.23 34.75
CA ALA A 115 43.62 -4.67 34.49
C ALA A 115 43.05 -5.04 33.10
N ALA A 116 41.84 -4.56 32.78
CA ALA A 116 41.23 -4.70 31.49
C ALA A 116 42.04 -3.99 30.40
N GLU A 117 42.66 -2.83 30.72
CA GLU A 117 43.54 -2.11 29.76
C GLU A 117 44.78 -2.96 29.42
N ALA A 118 45.46 -3.51 30.43
CA ALA A 118 46.63 -4.34 30.22
C ALA A 118 46.29 -5.58 29.36
N GLN A 119 45.19 -6.26 29.69
CA GLN A 119 44.72 -7.43 28.94
C GLN A 119 44.33 -7.07 27.48
N ALA A 120 43.63 -5.95 27.27
CA ALA A 120 43.25 -5.48 25.95
C ALA A 120 44.47 -5.11 25.09
N ARG A 121 45.48 -4.42 25.66
CA ARG A 121 46.73 -4.10 24.98
C ARG A 121 47.49 -5.35 24.56
N GLU A 122 47.55 -6.37 25.43
CA GLU A 122 48.20 -7.64 25.13
C GLU A 122 47.47 -8.40 24.02
N ALA A 123 46.15 -8.57 24.14
CA ALA A 123 45.36 -9.35 23.17
C ALA A 123 45.26 -8.70 21.80
N PHE A 124 44.92 -7.42 21.75
CA PHE A 124 44.73 -6.69 20.49
C PHE A 124 46.05 -6.23 19.85
N GLY A 125 47.12 -6.00 20.65
CA GLY A 125 48.45 -5.67 20.14
C GLY A 125 49.11 -6.81 19.34
N ARG A 126 48.62 -8.04 19.48
CA ARG A 126 49.10 -9.22 18.71
C ARG A 126 48.41 -9.34 17.35
N LEU A 127 47.36 -8.55 17.06
CA LEU A 127 46.60 -8.62 15.80
C LEU A 127 47.43 -8.06 14.64
N PRO A 128 47.66 -8.80 13.57
CA PRO A 128 48.60 -8.41 12.50
C PRO A 128 48.15 -7.21 11.68
N ASN A 129 46.84 -6.95 11.63
CA ASN A 129 46.24 -5.90 10.81
C ASN A 129 45.89 -4.63 11.60
N VAL A 130 46.20 -4.57 12.90
CA VAL A 130 46.03 -3.35 13.67
C VAL A 130 47.17 -2.38 13.35
N GLN A 131 46.85 -1.27 12.72
CA GLN A 131 47.80 -0.23 12.37
C GLN A 131 48.07 0.72 13.56
N THR A 132 47.02 1.13 14.23
CA THR A 132 47.03 1.98 15.41
C THR A 132 46.13 1.38 16.48
N LEU A 133 46.66 1.20 17.68
CA LEU A 133 45.90 0.72 18.84
C LEU A 133 45.85 1.81 19.91
N LEU A 134 44.68 2.31 20.22
CA LEU A 134 44.44 3.27 21.31
C LEU A 134 43.52 2.59 22.34
N VAL A 135 44.00 2.42 23.58
CA VAL A 135 43.21 1.87 24.69
C VAL A 135 43.10 2.97 25.75
N ARG A 136 41.88 3.27 26.17
CA ARG A 136 41.58 4.30 27.18
C ARG A 136 40.63 3.74 28.26
N GLN A 137 40.93 4.08 29.51
CA GLN A 137 40.00 3.84 30.60
C GLN A 137 38.88 4.88 30.57
N VAL A 138 37.65 4.44 30.81
CA VAL A 138 36.45 5.29 30.79
C VAL A 138 35.61 5.11 32.06
N GLN A 139 34.85 6.12 32.43
CA GLN A 139 33.88 6.03 33.51
C GLN A 139 32.65 5.23 33.05
N ASN A 140 31.96 4.56 33.96
CA ASN A 140 30.71 3.85 33.70
C ASN A 140 29.53 4.83 33.49
N ARG A 141 29.55 5.52 32.37
CA ARG A 141 28.52 6.47 31.94
C ARG A 141 28.24 6.32 30.46
N GLY A 142 26.97 6.29 30.09
CA GLY A 142 26.51 6.25 28.71
C GLY A 142 26.92 4.98 27.94
N ARG A 143 27.27 3.91 28.67
CA ARG A 143 27.60 2.56 28.11
C ARG A 143 28.63 2.66 26.97
N ASP A 144 28.34 2.02 25.84
CA ASP A 144 29.15 2.01 24.62
C ASP A 144 29.03 3.32 23.81
N ILE A 145 27.95 4.09 24.00
CA ILE A 145 27.65 5.31 23.24
C ILE A 145 28.56 6.49 23.70
N ALA A 146 28.76 6.68 25.02
CA ALA A 146 29.63 7.77 25.46
C ALA A 146 31.09 7.58 25.00
N PRO A 147 31.70 6.41 25.04
CA PRO A 147 33.03 6.19 24.45
C PRO A 147 33.07 6.53 22.95
N LEU A 148 32.03 6.20 22.18
CA LEU A 148 31.91 6.51 20.75
C LEU A 148 31.86 8.02 20.48
N LEU A 149 31.01 8.75 21.22
CA LEU A 149 30.72 10.16 20.94
C LEU A 149 31.60 11.15 21.73
N VAL A 150 32.24 10.73 22.81
CA VAL A 150 33.01 11.59 23.70
C VAL A 150 34.48 11.21 23.71
N THR A 151 34.79 9.96 24.12
CA THR A 151 36.19 9.55 24.40
C THR A 151 37.04 9.47 23.14
N PHE A 152 36.50 8.97 22.04
CA PHE A 152 37.20 8.76 20.77
C PHE A 152 36.67 9.64 19.64
N ARG A 153 35.96 10.71 19.95
CA ARG A 153 35.36 11.63 18.98
C ARG A 153 36.34 12.09 17.91
N GLU A 154 37.47 12.60 18.29
CA GLU A 154 38.42 13.20 17.35
C GLU A 154 39.12 12.15 16.49
N GLU A 155 39.40 11.00 17.05
CA GLU A 155 39.99 9.89 16.33
C GLU A 155 39.01 9.32 15.32
N ILE A 156 37.74 9.23 15.68
CA ILE A 156 36.66 8.76 14.77
C ILE A 156 36.39 9.76 13.67
N LYS A 157 36.36 11.06 13.98
CA LYS A 157 36.19 12.14 12.97
C LYS A 157 37.28 12.16 11.91
N ALA A 158 38.46 11.59 12.19
CA ALA A 158 39.57 11.46 11.25
C ALA A 158 39.49 10.22 10.34
N LEU A 159 38.47 9.38 10.50
CA LEU A 159 38.21 8.18 9.71
C LEU A 159 37.07 8.40 8.71
N ASP A 160 37.07 7.61 7.63
CA ASP A 160 35.96 7.56 6.69
C ASP A 160 34.87 6.59 7.18
N LEU A 161 35.29 5.42 7.70
CA LEU A 161 34.40 4.36 8.18
C LEU A 161 34.76 3.92 9.59
N VAL A 162 33.76 3.68 10.41
CA VAL A 162 33.90 3.09 11.74
C VAL A 162 32.98 1.89 11.92
N CYS A 163 33.52 0.80 12.46
CA CYS A 163 32.74 -0.30 13.01
C CYS A 163 32.59 -0.11 14.52
N HIS A 164 31.36 -0.02 15.00
CA HIS A 164 31.08 0.08 16.44
C HIS A 164 30.67 -1.29 16.98
N ILE A 165 31.37 -1.78 17.99
CA ILE A 165 31.09 -3.06 18.67
C ILE A 165 31.31 -2.94 20.17
N HIS A 166 30.64 -3.76 20.95
CA HIS A 166 30.82 -3.77 22.40
C HIS A 166 30.56 -5.15 23.00
N THR A 167 31.15 -5.40 24.19
CA THR A 167 30.94 -6.62 24.95
C THR A 167 29.54 -6.60 25.59
N LYS A 168 28.59 -7.36 25.01
CA LYS A 168 27.20 -7.42 25.45
C LYS A 168 26.91 -8.72 26.19
N LYS A 169 26.47 -8.59 27.47
CA LYS A 169 25.87 -9.68 28.26
C LYS A 169 24.47 -9.18 28.65
N SER A 170 23.46 -9.46 27.84
CA SER A 170 22.10 -9.05 28.14
C SER A 170 21.50 -10.00 29.19
N LEU A 171 21.16 -9.49 30.37
CA LEU A 171 20.55 -10.24 31.48
C LEU A 171 19.02 -10.06 31.52
N TYR A 172 18.39 -9.57 30.46
CA TYR A 172 16.97 -9.20 30.45
C TYR A 172 16.00 -10.34 30.81
N THR A 173 16.42 -11.60 30.55
CA THR A 173 15.65 -12.81 30.86
C THR A 173 16.21 -13.62 32.04
N GLY A 174 17.17 -13.05 32.78
CA GLY A 174 17.87 -13.77 33.85
C GLY A 174 18.91 -14.79 33.38
N SER A 175 19.12 -14.91 32.05
CA SER A 175 20.16 -15.73 31.41
C SER A 175 20.99 -14.91 30.42
N GLU A 176 22.25 -15.27 30.24
CA GLU A 176 23.15 -14.62 29.30
C GLU A 176 22.70 -14.87 27.86
N GLN A 177 22.43 -13.82 27.11
CA GLN A 177 22.04 -13.95 25.69
C GLN A 177 23.30 -13.95 24.80
N GLN A 178 24.05 -15.01 24.84
CA GLN A 178 25.21 -15.20 23.96
C GLN A 178 24.84 -15.23 22.48
N THR A 179 23.68 -15.80 22.17
CA THR A 179 23.16 -15.92 20.79
C THR A 179 22.95 -14.56 20.12
N TRP A 180 22.43 -13.56 20.83
CA TRP A 180 22.26 -12.22 20.27
C TRP A 180 23.60 -11.56 19.95
N ARG A 181 24.59 -11.62 20.88
CA ARG A 181 25.93 -11.06 20.65
C ARG A 181 26.61 -11.74 19.47
N HIS A 182 26.60 -13.08 19.39
CA HIS A 182 27.18 -13.83 18.28
C HIS A 182 26.49 -13.45 16.95
N TYR A 183 25.16 -13.36 16.95
CA TYR A 183 24.41 -12.91 15.76
C TYR A 183 24.88 -11.53 15.23
N LEU A 184 25.06 -10.55 16.11
CA LEU A 184 25.54 -9.21 15.74
C LEU A 184 26.98 -9.25 15.21
N LEU A 185 27.87 -9.93 15.92
CA LEU A 185 29.29 -10.04 15.53
C LEU A 185 29.46 -10.83 14.23
N ASP A 186 28.76 -11.95 14.06
CA ASP A 186 28.82 -12.75 12.85
C ASP A 186 28.23 -12.04 11.63
N SER A 187 27.19 -11.25 11.83
CA SER A 187 26.61 -10.44 10.77
C SER A 187 27.57 -9.34 10.27
N LEU A 188 28.33 -8.71 11.17
CA LEU A 188 29.22 -7.58 10.85
C LEU A 188 30.67 -7.99 10.55
N LEU A 189 31.18 -9.01 11.24
CA LEU A 189 32.59 -9.41 11.27
C LEU A 189 32.80 -10.92 11.14
N GLY A 190 31.77 -11.66 10.71
CA GLY A 190 31.74 -13.13 10.72
C GLY A 190 32.76 -13.79 9.81
N SER A 191 33.14 -13.20 8.70
CA SER A 191 34.17 -13.71 7.80
C SER A 191 34.92 -12.59 7.08
N ARG A 192 36.12 -12.94 6.58
CA ARG A 192 36.93 -12.02 5.77
C ARG A 192 36.19 -11.54 4.51
N GLU A 193 35.47 -12.44 3.85
CA GLU A 193 34.67 -12.12 2.64
C GLU A 193 33.54 -11.15 2.97
N ARG A 194 32.84 -11.37 4.07
CA ARG A 194 31.74 -10.51 4.50
C ARG A 194 32.24 -9.09 4.78
N ILE A 195 33.33 -8.95 5.54
CA ILE A 195 33.91 -7.65 5.84
C ILE A 195 34.37 -6.97 4.54
N ALA A 196 35.03 -7.70 3.66
CA ALA A 196 35.47 -7.21 2.36
C ALA A 196 34.28 -6.71 1.51
N TRP A 197 33.21 -7.48 1.51
CA TRP A 197 31.98 -7.12 0.79
C TRP A 197 31.34 -5.85 1.35
N ILE A 198 31.20 -5.72 2.68
CA ILE A 198 30.65 -4.50 3.34
C ILE A 198 31.50 -3.28 2.98
N LEU A 199 32.82 -3.37 3.15
CA LEU A 199 33.73 -2.26 2.86
C LEU A 199 33.73 -1.88 1.37
N GLY A 200 33.72 -2.87 0.47
CA GLY A 200 33.60 -2.65 -0.97
C GLY A 200 32.29 -2.02 -1.37
N THR A 201 31.19 -2.32 -0.68
CA THR A 201 29.88 -1.68 -0.89
C THR A 201 29.91 -0.23 -0.46
N PHE A 202 30.48 0.09 0.72
CA PHE A 202 30.65 1.50 1.13
C PHE A 202 31.50 2.32 0.15
N GLN A 203 32.56 1.70 -0.44
CA GLN A 203 33.40 2.39 -1.42
C GLN A 203 32.65 2.59 -2.74
N ALA A 204 31.81 1.64 -3.16
CA ALA A 204 31.04 1.69 -4.39
C ALA A 204 29.87 2.66 -4.30
N ASP A 205 29.31 2.83 -3.10
CA ASP A 205 28.15 3.66 -2.82
C ASP A 205 28.48 4.77 -1.80
N PRO A 206 28.78 5.98 -2.25
CA PRO A 206 29.03 7.11 -1.35
C PRO A 206 27.83 7.54 -0.50
N GLN A 207 26.62 7.19 -0.89
CA GLN A 207 25.39 7.51 -0.15
C GLN A 207 25.04 6.46 0.91
N LEU A 208 25.74 5.33 0.96
CA LEU A 208 25.56 4.35 2.02
C LEU A 208 26.14 4.89 3.33
N GLY A 209 25.26 5.14 4.31
CA GLY A 209 25.60 5.74 5.60
C GLY A 209 25.84 4.75 6.71
N LEU A 210 24.93 3.81 6.91
CA LEU A 210 25.03 2.76 7.93
C LEU A 210 24.80 1.39 7.32
N VAL A 211 25.52 0.39 7.88
CA VAL A 211 25.27 -1.05 7.62
C VAL A 211 25.18 -1.76 8.97
N TYR A 212 24.06 -2.42 9.22
CA TYR A 212 23.81 -3.14 10.46
C TYR A 212 22.90 -4.35 10.25
N PRO A 213 22.92 -5.36 11.15
CA PRO A 213 22.07 -6.54 11.03
C PRO A 213 20.58 -6.20 11.19
N GLU A 214 19.70 -6.93 10.50
CA GLU A 214 18.28 -6.98 10.84
C GLU A 214 18.12 -7.29 12.34
N SER A 215 17.04 -6.82 12.95
CA SER A 215 16.84 -7.05 14.37
C SER A 215 16.81 -8.53 14.71
N TYR A 216 17.50 -8.88 15.82
CA TYR A 216 17.52 -10.23 16.32
C TYR A 216 16.11 -10.73 16.67
N ASP A 217 15.79 -11.99 16.38
CA ASP A 217 14.44 -12.58 16.57
C ASP A 217 13.90 -12.46 18.01
N GLY A 218 14.77 -12.38 19.00
CA GLY A 218 14.38 -12.16 20.40
C GLY A 218 14.02 -10.71 20.73
N VAL A 219 14.17 -9.75 19.80
CA VAL A 219 13.73 -8.36 19.98
C VAL A 219 12.27 -8.26 19.53
N PRO A 220 11.33 -7.98 20.47
CA PRO A 220 9.91 -7.96 20.11
C PRO A 220 9.58 -6.80 19.17
N LEU A 221 8.51 -6.98 18.37
CA LEU A 221 8.06 -5.99 17.38
C LEU A 221 7.90 -4.59 17.99
N TRP A 222 7.27 -4.47 19.15
CA TRP A 222 7.04 -3.20 19.84
C TRP A 222 8.31 -2.45 20.26
N ALA A 223 9.46 -3.14 20.37
CA ALA A 223 10.76 -2.51 20.70
C ALA A 223 11.29 -1.61 19.59
N HIS A 224 10.74 -1.70 18.37
CA HIS A 224 11.10 -0.85 17.22
C HIS A 224 10.37 0.51 17.21
N THR A 225 9.93 0.99 18.35
CA THR A 225 9.32 2.30 18.56
C THR A 225 10.11 3.13 19.56
N TRP A 226 9.67 4.34 19.83
CA TRP A 226 10.39 5.25 20.73
C TRP A 226 10.34 4.80 22.20
N LEU A 227 9.22 4.21 22.64
CA LEU A 227 8.96 3.75 24.01
C LEU A 227 9.23 4.87 25.04
N SER A 228 9.82 4.53 26.19
CA SER A 228 10.24 5.51 27.20
C SER A 228 11.32 6.49 26.73
N ASN A 229 11.90 6.26 25.54
CA ASN A 229 12.94 7.14 25.00
C ASN A 229 12.38 8.33 24.22
N GLY A 230 11.07 8.37 23.93
CA GLY A 230 10.44 9.43 23.15
C GLY A 230 10.88 10.82 23.58
N PRO A 231 10.74 11.24 24.84
CA PRO A 231 11.14 12.59 25.28
C PRO A 231 12.63 12.90 25.07
N ALA A 232 13.52 11.92 25.31
CA ALA A 232 14.95 12.09 25.10
C ALA A 232 15.31 12.13 23.61
N CYS A 233 14.62 11.33 22.77
CA CYS A 233 14.75 11.36 21.32
C CYS A 233 14.29 12.69 20.75
N ASP A 234 13.14 13.21 21.16
CA ASP A 234 12.60 14.51 20.72
C ASP A 234 13.55 15.64 21.09
N ALA A 235 14.04 15.67 22.35
CA ALA A 235 14.97 16.69 22.80
C ALA A 235 16.30 16.68 22.02
N LEU A 236 16.80 15.49 21.63
CA LEU A 236 18.00 15.36 20.82
C LEU A 236 17.74 15.70 19.36
N ALA A 237 16.64 15.24 18.79
CA ALA A 237 16.24 15.50 17.43
C ALA A 237 16.00 17.00 17.17
N GLN A 238 15.35 17.71 18.09
CA GLN A 238 15.17 19.16 18.03
C GLN A 238 16.51 19.90 17.93
N LYS A 239 17.54 19.50 18.71
CA LYS A 239 18.88 20.07 18.60
C LYS A 239 19.52 19.84 17.23
N LEU A 240 19.11 18.80 16.52
CA LEU A 240 19.58 18.43 15.20
C LEU A 240 18.68 18.96 14.06
N GLY A 241 17.58 19.65 14.38
CA GLY A 241 16.62 20.15 13.40
C GLY A 241 15.77 19.06 12.76
N ILE A 242 15.59 17.92 13.45
CA ILE A 242 14.86 16.75 12.95
C ILE A 242 13.48 16.70 13.61
N ALA A 243 12.41 16.59 12.82
CA ALA A 243 11.07 16.27 13.31
C ALA A 243 10.89 14.76 13.37
N LEU A 244 10.41 14.23 14.50
CA LEU A 244 10.14 12.82 14.69
C LEU A 244 8.64 12.52 14.56
N ASP A 245 8.33 11.37 13.98
CA ASP A 245 6.97 10.82 14.01
C ASP A 245 6.86 9.89 15.23
N ALA A 246 6.05 10.31 16.21
CA ALA A 246 5.91 9.60 17.48
C ALA A 246 5.28 8.21 17.34
N GLN A 247 4.54 7.94 16.26
CA GLN A 247 3.78 6.69 16.07
C GLN A 247 4.45 5.71 15.10
N ARG A 248 5.58 6.10 14.52
CA ARG A 248 6.23 5.30 13.47
C ARG A 248 7.19 4.27 14.05
N TYR A 249 7.21 3.11 13.38
CA TYR A 249 8.26 2.12 13.59
C TYR A 249 9.55 2.60 12.93
N ILE A 250 10.67 2.39 13.64
CA ILE A 250 11.98 2.90 13.25
C ILE A 250 12.97 1.79 12.92
N ASP A 251 13.83 2.07 11.95
CA ASP A 251 15.00 1.25 11.66
C ASP A 251 16.20 1.81 12.39
N PHE A 252 16.78 1.02 13.29
CA PHE A 252 17.97 1.38 14.03
C PHE A 252 18.80 0.13 14.34
N PRO A 253 20.11 0.25 14.56
CA PRO A 253 20.98 -0.86 14.91
C PRO A 253 20.69 -1.33 16.35
N ALA A 254 19.65 -2.17 16.54
CA ALA A 254 19.26 -2.69 17.84
C ALA A 254 20.41 -3.49 18.47
N GLY A 255 20.91 -3.00 19.60
CA GLY A 255 22.13 -3.51 20.23
C GLY A 255 23.39 -2.73 19.88
N SER A 256 23.29 -1.57 19.27
CA SER A 256 24.35 -0.58 19.02
C SER A 256 25.59 -1.10 18.30
N MET A 257 25.51 -2.18 17.50
CA MET A 257 26.63 -2.69 16.69
C MET A 257 26.35 -2.48 15.21
N PHE A 258 27.25 -1.78 14.53
CA PHE A 258 27.08 -1.39 13.14
C PHE A 258 28.38 -0.95 12.46
N TRP A 259 28.38 -0.86 11.15
CA TRP A 259 29.33 -0.08 10.34
C TRP A 259 28.70 1.25 9.98
N ALA A 260 29.44 2.34 10.11
CA ALA A 260 28.98 3.67 9.73
C ALA A 260 30.02 4.41 8.89
N ARG A 261 29.55 5.14 7.89
CA ARG A 261 30.28 6.28 7.32
C ARG A 261 30.25 7.39 8.37
N VAL A 262 31.40 7.90 8.74
CA VAL A 262 31.52 8.89 9.81
C VAL A 262 30.71 10.14 9.50
N ASP A 263 30.68 10.57 8.23
CA ASP A 263 29.89 11.73 7.79
C ASP A 263 28.37 11.54 7.99
N ALA A 264 27.86 10.32 7.93
CA ALA A 264 26.44 10.04 8.16
C ALA A 264 26.00 10.34 9.61
N LEU A 265 26.95 10.26 10.56
CA LEU A 265 26.72 10.53 11.97
C LEU A 265 27.43 11.82 12.44
N ARG A 266 28.00 12.60 11.53
CA ARG A 266 28.73 13.85 11.83
C ARG A 266 27.94 14.80 12.73
N PRO A 267 26.64 15.02 12.55
CA PRO A 267 25.86 15.89 13.43
C PRO A 267 25.93 15.50 14.91
N LEU A 268 25.99 14.19 15.23
CA LEU A 268 26.13 13.71 16.61
C LEU A 268 27.50 14.07 17.18
N TYR A 269 28.58 13.95 16.41
CA TYR A 269 29.91 14.32 16.84
C TYR A 269 30.05 15.84 17.04
N ASP A 270 29.41 16.61 16.17
CA ASP A 270 29.47 18.08 16.20
C ASP A 270 28.63 18.71 17.32
N LEU A 271 27.67 17.97 17.91
CA LEU A 271 27.00 18.40 19.15
C LEU A 271 27.96 18.57 20.33
N ASN A 272 29.16 17.99 20.26
CA ASN A 272 30.17 18.08 21.33
C ASN A 272 29.61 17.74 22.71
N LEU A 273 28.83 16.69 22.80
CA LEU A 273 28.21 16.25 24.05
C LEU A 273 29.32 16.03 25.11
N PRO A 274 29.19 16.61 26.30
CA PRO A 274 30.12 16.36 27.40
C PRO A 274 29.75 15.01 28.07
N LEU A 275 30.70 14.41 28.80
CA LEU A 275 30.48 13.11 29.45
C LEU A 275 29.35 13.15 30.51
N ASP A 276 29.18 14.27 31.19
CA ASP A 276 28.15 14.46 32.21
C ASP A 276 26.73 14.62 31.64
N ALA A 277 26.58 14.81 30.33
CA ALA A 277 25.29 14.72 29.66
C ALA A 277 24.70 13.30 29.73
N PHE A 278 25.55 12.29 29.89
CA PHE A 278 25.13 10.91 30.10
C PHE A 278 24.93 10.64 31.60
N PRO A 279 23.81 10.04 32.04
CA PRO A 279 23.61 9.70 33.43
C PRO A 279 24.60 8.64 33.91
N VAL A 280 24.82 8.57 35.20
CA VAL A 280 25.54 7.46 35.81
C VAL A 280 24.77 6.17 35.59
N GLU A 281 25.47 5.11 35.17
CA GLU A 281 24.81 3.82 34.93
C GLU A 281 24.36 3.17 36.22
N GLN A 282 23.06 2.96 36.37
CA GLN A 282 22.39 2.35 37.52
C GLN A 282 21.49 1.20 37.13
N GLY A 283 21.73 0.62 35.94
CA GLY A 283 20.91 -0.46 35.39
C GLY A 283 19.59 0.01 34.73
N GLN A 284 19.54 1.28 34.30
CA GLN A 284 18.39 1.79 33.53
C GLN A 284 18.16 0.93 32.30
N VAL A 285 16.93 0.49 32.13
CA VAL A 285 16.56 -0.35 31.01
C VAL A 285 16.35 0.49 29.74
N ASP A 286 15.75 1.69 29.89
CA ASP A 286 15.35 2.56 28.80
C ASP A 286 15.22 4.03 29.29
N GLY A 287 14.91 4.99 28.45
CA GLY A 287 14.57 6.36 28.82
C GLY A 287 15.76 7.31 29.05
N THR A 288 16.98 6.92 28.66
CA THR A 288 18.17 7.76 28.87
C THR A 288 18.79 8.20 27.53
N LEU A 289 19.72 9.18 27.58
CA LEU A 289 20.35 9.75 26.39
C LEU A 289 21.03 8.71 25.50
N GLN A 290 21.73 7.71 26.08
CA GLN A 290 22.38 6.66 25.28
C GLN A 290 21.37 5.81 24.52
N HIS A 291 20.22 5.51 25.11
CA HIS A 291 19.14 4.78 24.42
C HIS A 291 18.48 5.64 23.32
N ALA A 292 18.34 6.94 23.55
CA ALA A 292 17.86 7.87 22.53
C ALA A 292 18.81 7.96 21.33
N VAL A 293 20.12 8.04 21.58
CA VAL A 293 21.13 8.05 20.52
C VAL A 293 21.07 6.76 19.70
N GLU A 294 20.99 5.59 20.35
CA GLU A 294 20.86 4.30 19.67
C GLU A 294 19.70 4.29 18.66
N ARG A 295 18.52 4.78 19.07
CA ARG A 295 17.34 4.84 18.21
C ARG A 295 17.46 5.86 17.08
N LEU A 296 18.25 6.93 17.28
CA LEU A 296 18.35 8.00 16.31
C LEU A 296 19.45 7.79 15.25
N PHE A 297 20.34 6.82 15.37
CA PHE A 297 21.41 6.59 14.37
C PHE A 297 20.87 6.51 12.94
N GLY A 298 19.83 5.68 12.71
CA GLY A 298 19.23 5.53 11.38
C GLY A 298 18.53 6.80 10.91
N VAL A 299 17.82 7.48 11.81
CA VAL A 299 17.09 8.73 11.50
C VAL A 299 18.05 9.85 11.12
N ILE A 300 19.15 10.00 11.87
CA ILE A 300 20.17 11.04 11.61
C ILE A 300 20.86 10.78 10.26
N ALA A 301 21.25 9.53 9.99
CA ALA A 301 21.87 9.20 8.72
C ALA A 301 20.94 9.52 7.52
N ARG A 302 19.66 9.16 7.62
CA ARG A 302 18.67 9.50 6.59
C ARG A 302 18.46 11.02 6.45
N HIS A 303 18.42 11.74 7.55
CA HIS A 303 18.30 13.21 7.53
C HIS A 303 19.50 13.90 6.84
N GLN A 304 20.69 13.30 6.94
CA GLN A 304 21.89 13.76 6.22
C GLN A 304 21.92 13.30 4.74
N GLY A 305 20.86 12.66 4.24
CA GLY A 305 20.77 12.18 2.85
C GLY A 305 21.45 10.83 2.61
N PHE A 306 21.89 10.13 3.65
CA PHE A 306 22.47 8.80 3.51
C PHE A 306 21.40 7.69 3.57
N ARG A 307 21.72 6.59 2.91
CA ARG A 307 20.91 5.36 2.93
C ARG A 307 21.34 4.43 4.05
N LEU A 308 20.38 3.61 4.53
CA LEU A 308 20.66 2.50 5.42
C LEU A 308 20.85 1.23 4.62
N GLY A 309 21.77 0.38 5.05
CA GLY A 309 22.00 -0.95 4.54
C GLY A 309 21.73 -1.97 5.65
N ILE A 310 20.65 -2.72 5.55
CA ILE A 310 20.27 -3.69 6.58
C ILE A 310 20.64 -5.09 6.10
N LEU A 311 21.49 -5.78 6.87
CA LEU A 311 21.95 -7.13 6.57
C LEU A 311 20.88 -8.15 6.91
N PRO A 312 20.47 -9.01 5.98
CA PRO A 312 19.46 -10.04 6.24
C PRO A 312 19.97 -11.11 7.21
N PRO A 313 19.08 -11.72 8.01
CA PRO A 313 19.45 -12.71 9.03
C PRO A 313 19.94 -14.04 8.45
N ASP A 314 19.61 -14.35 7.18
CA ASP A 314 19.99 -15.58 6.48
C ASP A 314 21.47 -15.63 6.03
N GLY A 315 22.21 -14.57 6.34
CA GLY A 315 23.64 -14.51 6.04
C GLY A 315 24.01 -14.19 4.59
N ARG A 316 23.05 -13.90 3.71
CA ARG A 316 23.33 -13.45 2.33
C ARG A 316 24.15 -12.15 2.32
N LEU A 317 24.98 -11.99 1.30
CA LEU A 317 25.68 -10.72 1.02
C LEU A 317 24.76 -9.80 0.23
N ALA A 318 23.80 -9.21 0.93
CA ALA A 318 22.79 -8.30 0.39
C ALA A 318 22.47 -7.22 1.42
N LEU A 319 21.93 -6.08 0.98
CA LEU A 319 21.42 -5.04 1.84
C LEU A 319 19.96 -4.75 1.51
N ALA A 320 19.12 -4.64 2.52
CA ALA A 320 17.79 -4.06 2.43
C ALA A 320 17.85 -2.59 2.83
N ALA A 321 17.00 -1.75 2.23
CA ALA A 321 16.89 -0.33 2.58
C ALA A 321 16.03 -0.09 3.83
N GLU A 322 15.09 -1.00 4.09
CA GLU A 322 14.24 -1.03 5.27
C GLU A 322 14.25 -2.43 5.87
N GLY A 323 14.32 -2.53 7.21
CA GLY A 323 14.29 -3.81 7.91
C GLY A 323 12.92 -4.48 7.81
N GLU A 324 12.91 -5.80 7.71
CA GLU A 324 11.73 -6.57 8.01
C GLU A 324 11.54 -6.57 9.54
N ARG A 325 10.29 -6.49 9.98
CA ARG A 325 10.00 -6.56 11.41
C ARG A 325 9.69 -8.00 11.80
N ASN A 326 10.12 -8.39 13.00
CA ASN A 326 9.67 -9.66 13.56
C ASN A 326 8.18 -9.56 13.92
N VAL A 327 7.34 -9.82 12.93
CA VAL A 327 5.87 -9.82 13.08
C VAL A 327 5.34 -11.20 13.50
N GLY A 328 6.24 -12.17 13.74
CA GLY A 328 5.87 -13.57 13.95
C GLY A 328 4.84 -13.74 15.06
N GLU A 329 5.08 -13.18 16.25
CA GLU A 329 4.14 -13.26 17.37
C GLU A 329 2.79 -12.64 17.04
N ALA A 330 2.77 -11.49 16.34
CA ALA A 330 1.54 -10.76 16.02
C ALA A 330 0.78 -11.35 14.83
N LEU A 331 1.47 -11.95 13.84
CA LEU A 331 0.86 -12.39 12.59
C LEU A 331 0.92 -13.91 12.35
N GLN A 332 1.58 -14.71 13.19
CA GLN A 332 1.58 -16.17 13.07
C GLN A 332 0.39 -16.81 13.79
N THR A 333 -0.04 -16.21 14.91
CA THR A 333 -1.12 -16.73 15.74
C THR A 333 -2.31 -15.75 15.69
N GLY A 334 -3.49 -16.25 15.43
CA GLY A 334 -4.72 -15.46 15.43
C GLY A 334 -4.99 -14.78 16.79
N LEU A 335 -5.64 -13.62 16.75
CA LEU A 335 -5.89 -12.84 17.96
C LEU A 335 -6.78 -13.61 18.96
N SER A 336 -7.73 -14.41 18.49
CA SER A 336 -8.57 -15.26 19.33
C SER A 336 -7.74 -16.26 20.16
N ASP A 337 -6.78 -16.93 19.54
CA ASP A 337 -5.89 -17.89 20.24
C ASP A 337 -4.97 -17.17 21.23
N ARG A 338 -4.41 -16.02 20.85
CA ARG A 338 -3.54 -15.21 21.71
C ARG A 338 -4.29 -14.75 22.97
N LEU A 339 -5.51 -14.25 22.80
CA LEU A 339 -6.37 -13.82 23.92
C LEU A 339 -6.77 -15.00 24.78
N THR A 340 -7.16 -16.13 24.19
CA THR A 340 -7.54 -17.34 24.94
C THR A 340 -6.39 -17.83 25.81
N LEU A 341 -5.16 -17.87 25.27
CA LEU A 341 -3.97 -18.26 26.03
C LEU A 341 -3.65 -17.27 27.16
N ALA A 342 -3.67 -15.97 26.87
CA ALA A 342 -3.39 -14.94 27.88
C ALA A 342 -4.44 -14.87 28.98
N ALA A 343 -5.68 -15.24 28.68
CA ALA A 343 -6.81 -15.22 29.62
C ALA A 343 -6.85 -16.41 30.58
N LEU A 344 -6.08 -17.49 30.35
CA LEU A 344 -6.13 -18.72 31.16
C LEU A 344 -5.96 -18.45 32.66
N ASP A 345 -5.06 -17.54 33.03
CA ASP A 345 -4.77 -17.19 34.43
C ASP A 345 -5.30 -15.81 34.84
N ALA A 346 -5.95 -15.09 33.90
CA ALA A 346 -6.44 -13.74 34.17
C ALA A 346 -7.73 -13.74 34.97
N ARG A 347 -7.77 -12.92 36.03
CA ARG A 347 -8.96 -12.66 36.85
C ARG A 347 -9.64 -11.33 36.54
N MET A 348 -8.94 -10.48 35.78
CA MET A 348 -9.41 -9.19 35.32
C MET A 348 -8.86 -8.92 33.92
N VAL A 349 -9.67 -8.29 33.11
CA VAL A 349 -9.27 -7.86 31.76
C VAL A 349 -9.48 -6.37 31.65
N THR A 350 -8.40 -5.65 31.38
CA THR A 350 -8.47 -4.26 30.95
C THR A 350 -8.22 -4.14 29.47
N VAL A 351 -8.79 -3.11 28.87
CA VAL A 351 -8.68 -2.88 27.43
C VAL A 351 -8.57 -1.39 27.15
N ASP A 352 -7.72 -1.05 26.18
CA ASP A 352 -7.76 0.27 25.59
C ASP A 352 -8.94 0.40 24.60
N ILE A 353 -9.32 1.62 24.25
CA ILE A 353 -10.51 1.89 23.43
C ILE A 353 -10.13 2.22 21.99
N PHE A 354 -9.39 3.31 21.80
CA PHE A 354 -9.07 3.82 20.46
C PHE A 354 -7.96 3.01 19.81
N ASP A 355 -8.09 2.77 18.50
CA ASP A 355 -7.20 1.88 17.73
C ASP A 355 -7.13 0.42 18.27
N THR A 356 -7.88 0.14 19.34
CA THR A 356 -8.05 -1.18 19.99
C THR A 356 -9.48 -1.69 19.78
N LEU A 357 -10.47 -1.25 20.57
CA LEU A 357 -11.87 -1.68 20.40
C LEU A 357 -12.57 -1.00 19.22
N VAL A 358 -12.17 0.22 18.93
CA VAL A 358 -12.66 1.00 17.78
C VAL A 358 -11.46 1.53 16.99
N THR A 359 -11.66 1.69 15.68
CA THR A 359 -10.69 2.35 14.78
C THR A 359 -11.32 3.58 14.15
N ARG A 360 -10.50 4.57 13.79
CA ARG A 360 -10.95 5.69 12.96
C ARG A 360 -10.84 5.34 11.48
N VAL A 361 -11.71 5.94 10.66
CA VAL A 361 -11.63 5.81 9.21
C VAL A 361 -10.43 6.57 8.62
N PHE A 362 -9.93 7.59 9.32
CA PHE A 362 -8.69 8.27 8.97
C PHE A 362 -7.47 7.51 9.50
N LEU A 363 -6.39 7.50 8.73
CA LEU A 363 -5.18 6.76 9.08
C LEU A 363 -4.55 7.24 10.40
N THR A 364 -4.68 8.53 10.72
CA THR A 364 -4.14 9.11 11.95
C THR A 364 -5.18 9.99 12.65
N PRO A 365 -5.12 10.13 13.99
CA PRO A 365 -5.97 11.06 14.74
C PRO A 365 -5.77 12.53 14.32
N ALA A 366 -4.58 12.90 13.87
CA ALA A 366 -4.29 14.23 13.35
C ALA A 366 -5.11 14.55 12.11
N ALA A 367 -5.20 13.60 11.16
CA ALA A 367 -6.00 13.76 9.95
C ALA A 367 -7.50 13.88 10.25
N ALA A 368 -8.00 13.15 11.24
CA ALA A 368 -9.38 13.31 11.71
C ALA A 368 -9.64 14.74 12.22
N ARG A 369 -8.70 15.30 13.01
CA ARG A 369 -8.79 16.69 13.48
C ARG A 369 -8.67 17.71 12.33
N GLU A 370 -7.85 17.44 11.33
CA GLU A 370 -7.74 18.30 10.13
C GLU A 370 -9.06 18.34 9.34
N HIS A 371 -9.73 17.19 9.18
CA HIS A 371 -11.04 17.14 8.55
C HIS A 371 -12.08 17.94 9.37
N LEU A 372 -12.08 17.78 10.70
CA LEU A 372 -12.94 18.59 11.56
C LEU A 372 -12.62 20.08 11.41
N ALA A 373 -11.32 20.46 11.44
CA ALA A 373 -10.89 21.84 11.27
C ALA A 373 -11.38 22.44 9.94
N TRP A 374 -11.22 21.69 8.85
CA TRP A 374 -11.71 22.08 7.53
C TRP A 374 -13.25 22.31 7.51
N ARG A 375 -14.03 21.44 8.19
CA ARG A 375 -15.48 21.63 8.34
C ARG A 375 -15.84 22.89 9.12
N LEU A 376 -15.15 23.11 10.25
CA LEU A 376 -15.42 24.27 11.14
C LEU A 376 -15.01 25.60 10.49
N GLU A 377 -13.96 25.61 9.68
CA GLU A 377 -13.59 26.77 8.87
C GLU A 377 -14.70 27.14 7.89
N ARG A 378 -15.29 26.16 7.20
CA ARG A 378 -16.40 26.39 6.25
C ARG A 378 -17.70 26.79 6.96
N GLN A 379 -17.99 26.20 8.10
CA GLN A 379 -19.26 26.40 8.81
C GLN A 379 -19.25 27.67 9.63
N TRP A 380 -18.13 27.98 10.30
CA TRP A 380 -18.05 29.06 11.28
C TRP A 380 -16.90 30.03 11.05
N GLY A 381 -16.11 29.87 9.99
CA GLY A 381 -14.95 30.71 9.68
C GLY A 381 -13.78 30.54 10.66
N ILE A 382 -13.66 29.38 11.33
CA ILE A 382 -12.61 29.13 12.32
C ILE A 382 -11.33 28.70 11.60
N CYS A 383 -10.41 29.63 11.42
CA CYS A 383 -9.09 29.33 10.87
C CYS A 383 -8.19 28.69 11.94
N ASP A 384 -7.26 27.81 11.50
CA ASP A 384 -6.24 27.17 12.36
C ASP A 384 -6.82 26.43 13.60
N PHE A 385 -8.02 25.89 13.52
CA PHE A 385 -8.68 25.20 14.63
C PHE A 385 -7.78 24.13 15.27
N SER A 386 -7.13 23.29 14.49
CA SER A 386 -6.27 22.22 15.00
C SER A 386 -5.15 22.73 15.90
N ARG A 387 -4.53 23.85 15.52
CA ARG A 387 -3.48 24.50 16.32
C ARG A 387 -4.04 25.09 17.61
N HIS A 388 -5.09 25.91 17.52
CA HIS A 388 -5.71 26.53 18.69
C HIS A 388 -6.23 25.51 19.71
N ARG A 389 -6.79 24.41 19.20
CA ARG A 389 -7.27 23.32 20.04
C ARG A 389 -6.12 22.58 20.73
N ALA A 390 -5.00 22.32 20.00
CA ALA A 390 -3.82 21.70 20.58
C ALA A 390 -3.14 22.59 21.64
N ASP A 391 -3.05 23.88 21.38
CA ASP A 391 -2.52 24.87 22.34
C ASP A 391 -3.38 24.98 23.60
N ALA A 392 -4.72 24.92 23.46
CA ALA A 392 -5.64 24.92 24.61
C ALA A 392 -5.45 23.64 25.45
N GLU A 393 -5.39 22.49 24.82
CA GLU A 393 -5.17 21.21 25.51
C GLU A 393 -3.83 21.19 26.25
N SER A 394 -2.74 21.61 25.59
CA SER A 394 -1.39 21.64 26.20
C SER A 394 -1.33 22.57 27.39
N CYS A 395 -1.87 23.78 27.24
CA CYS A 395 -1.94 24.77 28.33
C CYS A 395 -2.71 24.21 29.57
N LEU A 396 -3.87 23.61 29.30
CA LEU A 396 -4.66 23.02 30.39
C LEU A 396 -3.97 21.83 31.03
N ARG A 397 -3.28 21.00 30.27
CA ARG A 397 -2.51 19.85 30.79
C ARG A 397 -1.39 20.31 31.75
N GLU A 398 -0.72 21.42 31.41
CA GLU A 398 0.31 22.02 32.27
C GLU A 398 -0.31 22.58 33.56
N ILE A 399 -1.47 23.23 33.49
CA ILE A 399 -2.14 23.83 34.66
C ILE A 399 -2.74 22.76 35.56
N LEU A 400 -3.47 21.79 34.99
CA LEU A 400 -4.24 20.81 35.73
C LEU A 400 -3.40 19.62 36.20
N GLN A 401 -2.21 19.41 35.62
CA GLN A 401 -1.34 18.25 35.86
C GLN A 401 -2.08 16.90 35.65
N ARG A 402 -3.07 16.89 34.78
CA ARG A 402 -3.83 15.74 34.32
C ARG A 402 -4.31 15.99 32.88
N ASP A 403 -4.87 14.99 32.23
CA ASP A 403 -5.56 15.23 30.97
C ASP A 403 -6.82 16.09 31.21
N PRO A 404 -7.01 17.18 30.43
CA PRO A 404 -8.24 17.97 30.51
C PRO A 404 -9.39 17.21 29.84
N SER A 405 -10.62 17.46 30.27
CA SER A 405 -11.84 16.97 29.62
C SER A 405 -12.16 17.76 28.34
N LEU A 406 -13.00 17.16 27.48
CA LEU A 406 -13.49 17.83 26.27
C LEU A 406 -14.10 19.20 26.57
N SER A 407 -14.91 19.29 27.62
CA SER A 407 -15.55 20.53 28.04
C SER A 407 -14.53 21.57 28.47
N GLU A 408 -13.53 21.21 29.29
CA GLU A 408 -12.47 22.12 29.72
C GLU A 408 -11.68 22.67 28.51
N ILE A 409 -11.31 21.78 27.56
CA ILE A 409 -10.61 22.20 26.35
C ILE A 409 -11.42 23.21 25.55
N HIS A 410 -12.70 22.95 25.35
CA HIS A 410 -13.53 23.85 24.52
C HIS A 410 -13.94 25.13 25.23
N ILE A 411 -13.99 25.16 26.57
CA ILE A 411 -14.13 26.41 27.33
C ILE A 411 -12.92 27.31 27.08
N GLU A 412 -11.71 26.76 27.23
CA GLU A 412 -10.46 27.50 26.96
C GLU A 412 -10.37 27.94 25.51
N LEU A 413 -10.71 27.04 24.55
CA LEU A 413 -10.69 27.31 23.14
C LEU A 413 -11.66 28.40 22.73
N ALA A 414 -12.91 28.38 23.24
CA ALA A 414 -13.89 29.41 22.95
C ALA A 414 -13.45 30.78 23.47
N GLY A 415 -12.81 30.81 24.65
CA GLY A 415 -12.20 32.04 25.19
C GLY A 415 -11.09 32.61 24.30
N ARG A 416 -10.25 31.73 23.71
CA ARG A 416 -9.18 32.14 22.79
C ARG A 416 -9.70 32.62 21.45
N LEU A 417 -10.69 31.95 20.89
CA LEU A 417 -11.25 32.27 19.59
C LEU A 417 -12.15 33.53 19.65
N ALA A 418 -12.85 33.72 20.74
CA ALA A 418 -13.75 34.86 21.00
C ALA A 418 -14.71 35.18 19.81
N LEU A 419 -15.24 34.18 19.16
CA LEU A 419 -16.06 34.32 17.97
C LEU A 419 -17.52 34.59 18.34
N PRO A 420 -18.19 35.61 17.78
CA PRO A 420 -19.59 35.84 18.01
C PRO A 420 -20.46 34.66 17.56
N GLY A 421 -21.33 34.19 18.45
CA GLY A 421 -22.28 33.13 18.13
C GLY A 421 -21.73 31.70 18.15
N VAL A 422 -20.45 31.53 18.51
CA VAL A 422 -19.83 30.19 18.69
C VAL A 422 -19.39 30.02 20.14
N ASP A 423 -20.02 29.12 20.85
CA ASP A 423 -19.71 28.82 22.24
C ASP A 423 -18.98 27.48 22.43
N ALA A 424 -18.49 27.24 23.63
CA ALA A 424 -17.78 26.04 24.00
C ALA A 424 -18.61 24.77 23.79
N SER A 425 -19.91 24.83 24.03
CA SER A 425 -20.82 23.69 23.87
C SER A 425 -21.00 23.32 22.40
N MET A 426 -21.12 24.31 21.53
CA MET A 426 -21.17 24.08 20.09
C MET A 426 -19.91 23.41 19.55
N LEU A 427 -18.73 23.89 19.97
CA LEU A 427 -17.45 23.33 19.59
C LEU A 427 -17.28 21.89 20.10
N ALA A 428 -17.58 21.64 21.38
CA ALA A 428 -17.51 20.30 21.98
C ALA A 428 -18.48 19.33 21.29
N ASN A 429 -19.71 19.79 20.96
CA ASN A 429 -20.66 18.97 20.26
C ASN A 429 -20.21 18.65 18.83
N ALA A 430 -19.62 19.61 18.11
CA ALA A 430 -19.07 19.38 16.77
C ALA A 430 -17.96 18.33 16.79
N GLU A 431 -17.03 18.39 17.74
CA GLU A 431 -15.95 17.38 17.89
C GLU A 431 -16.55 16.01 18.25
N ARG A 432 -17.53 15.96 19.17
CA ARG A 432 -18.20 14.70 19.56
C ARG A 432 -18.94 14.06 18.38
N MET A 433 -19.72 14.84 17.64
CA MET A 433 -20.45 14.36 16.45
C MET A 433 -19.51 13.88 15.37
N HIS A 434 -18.37 14.55 15.20
CA HIS A 434 -17.33 14.13 14.25
C HIS A 434 -16.72 12.79 14.68
N GLU A 435 -16.32 12.63 15.95
CA GLU A 435 -15.81 11.34 16.45
C GLU A 435 -16.83 10.21 16.26
N CYS A 436 -18.10 10.45 16.56
CA CYS A 436 -19.18 9.48 16.32
C CYS A 436 -19.26 9.04 14.85
N ALA A 437 -19.13 9.99 13.92
CA ALA A 437 -19.22 9.71 12.48
C ALA A 437 -18.04 8.91 11.94
N ILE A 438 -16.84 9.06 12.52
CA ILE A 438 -15.61 8.46 11.99
C ILE A 438 -15.18 7.17 12.70
N LEU A 439 -15.76 6.82 13.85
CA LEU A 439 -15.44 5.61 14.59
C LEU A 439 -16.11 4.37 14.01
N ARG A 440 -15.37 3.29 13.93
CA ARG A 440 -15.85 1.97 13.50
C ARG A 440 -15.47 0.92 14.54
N PRO A 441 -16.39 -0.02 14.89
CA PRO A 441 -16.05 -1.13 15.79
C PRO A 441 -15.03 -2.04 15.11
N ARG A 442 -13.97 -2.42 15.81
CA ARG A 442 -12.96 -3.36 15.34
C ARG A 442 -13.49 -4.80 15.45
N GLN A 443 -14.24 -5.23 14.45
CA GLN A 443 -15.00 -6.47 14.47
C GLN A 443 -14.13 -7.71 14.76
N GLY A 444 -12.91 -7.77 14.22
CA GLY A 444 -11.98 -8.89 14.44
C GLY A 444 -11.64 -9.05 15.93
N LEU A 445 -11.27 -7.96 16.60
CA LEU A 445 -10.99 -7.99 18.04
C LEU A 445 -12.25 -8.28 18.86
N LEU A 446 -13.40 -7.66 18.54
CA LEU A 446 -14.64 -7.90 19.27
C LEU A 446 -15.05 -9.37 19.18
N THR A 447 -14.90 -10.00 18.03
CA THR A 447 -15.14 -11.44 17.85
C THR A 447 -14.16 -12.27 18.68
N ALA A 448 -12.87 -11.94 18.62
CA ALA A 448 -11.84 -12.66 19.38
C ALA A 448 -12.05 -12.56 20.90
N LEU A 449 -12.52 -11.41 21.42
CA LEU A 449 -12.88 -11.24 22.84
C LEU A 449 -14.07 -12.16 23.23
N VAL A 450 -15.07 -12.24 22.38
CA VAL A 450 -16.23 -13.13 22.60
C VAL A 450 -15.82 -14.60 22.58
N ASP A 451 -15.01 -15.00 21.60
CA ASP A 451 -14.49 -16.36 21.46
C ASP A 451 -13.65 -16.77 22.69
N ALA A 452 -12.84 -15.85 23.22
CA ALA A 452 -12.08 -16.03 24.44
C ALA A 452 -12.93 -15.90 25.72
N LYS A 453 -14.25 -15.69 25.60
CA LYS A 453 -15.22 -15.50 26.70
C LYS A 453 -14.91 -14.28 27.59
N LEU A 454 -14.33 -13.26 27.03
CA LEU A 454 -13.98 -12.00 27.69
C LEU A 454 -15.10 -10.96 27.44
N THR A 455 -16.24 -11.11 28.13
CA THR A 455 -17.44 -10.31 27.88
C THR A 455 -17.69 -9.21 28.93
N SER A 456 -16.82 -9.06 29.93
CA SER A 456 -16.88 -8.02 30.94
C SER A 456 -15.50 -7.38 31.07
N LEU A 457 -15.34 -6.22 30.42
CA LEU A 457 -14.07 -5.53 30.31
C LEU A 457 -14.04 -4.29 31.21
N THR A 458 -12.87 -3.94 31.69
CA THR A 458 -12.59 -2.64 32.31
C THR A 458 -11.84 -1.80 31.28
N ALA A 459 -12.42 -0.71 30.81
CA ALA A 459 -11.74 0.23 29.92
C ALA A 459 -10.70 1.03 30.71
N PHE A 460 -9.48 1.14 30.16
CA PHE A 460 -8.45 2.05 30.68
C PHE A 460 -7.87 2.83 29.50
N SER A 461 -8.20 4.11 29.43
CA SER A 461 -7.88 4.93 28.24
C SER A 461 -7.37 6.31 28.62
N ASP A 462 -6.29 6.75 27.99
CA ASP A 462 -5.75 8.11 28.10
C ASP A 462 -6.49 8.99 27.09
N MET A 463 -7.54 9.72 27.56
CA MET A 463 -8.43 10.44 26.67
C MET A 463 -9.07 11.66 27.35
N TYR A 464 -9.36 12.68 26.55
CA TYR A 464 -10.09 13.88 26.96
C TYR A 464 -11.62 13.69 26.93
N LEU A 465 -12.15 12.64 26.30
CA LEU A 465 -13.56 12.28 26.34
C LEU A 465 -13.87 11.61 27.68
N SER A 466 -14.81 12.18 28.42
CA SER A 466 -15.32 11.57 29.66
C SER A 466 -16.03 10.25 29.40
N SER A 467 -16.28 9.47 30.45
CA SER A 467 -17.09 8.25 30.33
C SER A 467 -18.50 8.51 29.78
N ASP A 468 -19.07 9.69 30.03
CA ASP A 468 -20.37 10.11 29.48
C ASP A 468 -20.26 10.49 28.00
N ASP A 469 -19.18 11.16 27.59
CA ASP A 469 -18.89 11.41 26.18
C ASP A 469 -18.67 10.10 25.42
N MET A 470 -17.90 9.15 26.02
CA MET A 470 -17.64 7.83 25.43
C MET A 470 -18.93 7.06 25.14
N ARG A 471 -19.93 7.11 26.05
CA ARG A 471 -21.24 6.49 25.84
C ARG A 471 -22.03 7.12 24.67
N GLN A 472 -21.71 8.36 24.29
CA GLN A 472 -22.35 9.02 23.16
C GLN A 472 -21.68 8.73 21.82
N VAL A 473 -20.34 8.54 21.82
CA VAL A 473 -19.57 8.39 20.57
C VAL A 473 -19.28 6.96 20.18
N LEU A 474 -19.21 6.03 21.17
CA LEU A 474 -18.86 4.65 20.86
C LEU A 474 -20.06 3.86 20.33
N PRO A 475 -19.85 2.93 19.39
CA PRO A 475 -20.90 2.01 18.96
C PRO A 475 -21.46 1.16 20.10
N ASP A 476 -22.77 0.94 20.12
CA ASP A 476 -23.49 0.20 21.19
C ASP A 476 -22.84 -1.15 21.52
N ARG A 477 -22.43 -1.88 20.49
CA ARG A 477 -21.77 -3.19 20.64
C ARG A 477 -20.48 -3.13 21.46
N VAL A 478 -19.73 -2.03 21.36
CA VAL A 478 -18.51 -1.80 22.14
C VAL A 478 -18.87 -1.44 23.58
N GLN A 479 -19.84 -0.55 23.75
CA GLN A 479 -20.29 -0.12 25.07
C GLN A 479 -20.76 -1.29 25.92
N GLN A 480 -21.50 -2.24 25.34
CA GLN A 480 -22.04 -3.43 26.04
C GLN A 480 -20.96 -4.35 26.64
N LEU A 481 -19.72 -4.31 26.12
CA LEU A 481 -18.62 -5.10 26.64
C LEU A 481 -17.93 -4.44 27.85
N ILE A 482 -18.10 -3.13 28.02
CA ILE A 482 -17.38 -2.35 29.02
C ILE A 482 -18.24 -2.24 30.29
N SER A 483 -17.75 -2.85 31.34
CA SER A 483 -18.42 -2.82 32.66
C SER A 483 -17.95 -1.70 33.57
N ARG A 484 -16.70 -1.25 33.40
CA ARG A 484 -16.06 -0.18 34.16
C ARG A 484 -15.20 0.71 33.27
N TRP A 485 -15.10 1.97 33.69
CA TRP A 485 -14.40 3.02 32.93
C TRP A 485 -13.33 3.67 33.81
N TRP A 486 -12.09 3.67 33.35
CA TRP A 486 -10.96 4.39 33.89
C TRP A 486 -10.44 5.31 32.79
N ILE A 487 -10.87 6.56 32.79
CA ILE A 487 -10.51 7.56 31.80
C ILE A 487 -9.57 8.57 32.44
N SER A 488 -8.47 8.91 31.82
CA SER A 488 -7.42 9.76 32.41
C SER A 488 -7.90 11.16 32.76
N CYS A 489 -8.80 11.77 31.97
CA CYS A 489 -9.36 13.09 32.29
C CYS A 489 -10.26 13.08 33.55
N GLU A 490 -10.82 11.93 33.93
CA GLU A 490 -11.65 11.80 35.15
C GLU A 490 -10.83 11.35 36.35
N THR A 491 -9.90 10.42 36.14
CA THR A 491 -9.18 9.75 37.25
C THR A 491 -7.81 10.35 37.54
N GLY A 492 -7.22 11.07 36.59
CA GLY A 492 -5.85 11.56 36.66
C GLY A 492 -4.80 10.46 36.43
N LEU A 493 -5.20 9.20 36.27
CA LEU A 493 -4.27 8.09 35.98
C LEU A 493 -4.01 7.97 34.50
N ARG A 494 -2.72 8.00 34.11
CA ARG A 494 -2.29 7.85 32.72
C ARG A 494 -1.53 6.54 32.54
N LYS A 495 -1.76 5.88 31.42
CA LYS A 495 -1.13 4.59 31.08
C LYS A 495 0.39 4.71 30.80
N ASP A 496 0.88 5.92 30.49
CA ASP A 496 2.30 6.18 30.24
C ASP A 496 3.19 6.17 31.51
N SER A 497 2.60 5.85 32.67
CA SER A 497 3.27 5.72 33.96
C SER A 497 3.08 4.33 34.56
N ALA A 498 4.17 3.62 34.87
CA ALA A 498 4.13 2.34 35.59
C ALA A 498 3.47 2.45 36.98
N ASP A 499 3.53 3.61 37.63
CA ASP A 499 2.91 3.83 38.93
C ASP A 499 1.38 3.94 38.82
N SER A 500 0.84 4.48 37.72
CA SER A 500 -0.60 4.47 37.46
C SER A 500 -1.14 3.04 37.35
N TRP A 501 -0.40 2.15 36.70
CA TRP A 501 -0.75 0.73 36.61
C TRP A 501 -0.77 0.05 37.99
N LYS A 502 0.23 0.32 38.85
CA LYS A 502 0.25 -0.19 40.21
C LYS A 502 -0.90 0.39 41.06
N GLN A 503 -1.24 1.67 40.87
CA GLN A 503 -2.34 2.30 41.56
C GLN A 503 -3.68 1.70 41.16
N LEU A 504 -3.90 1.49 39.86
CA LEU A 504 -5.08 0.84 39.33
C LEU A 504 -5.21 -0.60 39.91
N ALA A 505 -4.09 -1.36 39.94
CA ALA A 505 -4.06 -2.70 40.52
C ALA A 505 -4.51 -2.73 42.00
N ARG A 506 -4.06 -1.75 42.79
CA ARG A 506 -4.47 -1.62 44.20
C ARG A 506 -5.96 -1.31 44.35
N GLN A 507 -6.46 -0.38 43.54
CA GLN A 507 -7.86 0.05 43.56
C GLN A 507 -8.82 -1.08 43.12
N GLU A 508 -8.36 -1.93 42.21
CA GLU A 508 -9.09 -3.10 41.73
C GLU A 508 -8.81 -4.38 42.55
N GLY A 509 -7.92 -4.32 43.56
CA GLY A 509 -7.53 -5.47 44.38
C GLY A 509 -6.87 -6.58 43.58
N ARG A 510 -5.99 -6.23 42.64
CA ARG A 510 -5.33 -7.14 41.67
C ARG A 510 -3.80 -7.04 41.71
N GLU A 511 -3.23 -6.84 42.89
CA GLU A 511 -1.78 -6.86 43.08
C GLU A 511 -1.16 -8.26 42.92
N ASP A 512 -2.00 -9.30 42.72
CA ASP A 512 -1.60 -10.70 42.52
C ASP A 512 -1.02 -10.99 41.11
N GLY A 513 -0.95 -9.99 40.23
CA GLY A 513 -0.43 -10.12 38.85
C GLY A 513 -1.32 -10.90 37.86
N ARG A 514 -2.52 -11.34 38.30
CA ARG A 514 -3.47 -12.11 37.48
C ARG A 514 -4.40 -11.19 36.67
N TRP A 515 -3.79 -10.41 35.81
CA TRP A 515 -4.47 -9.36 35.10
C TRP A 515 -3.99 -9.33 33.64
N LEU A 516 -4.93 -9.38 32.69
CA LEU A 516 -4.67 -9.22 31.27
C LEU A 516 -4.99 -7.79 30.85
N HIS A 517 -4.11 -7.19 30.06
CA HIS A 517 -4.38 -5.94 29.35
C HIS A 517 -4.32 -6.16 27.84
N VAL A 518 -5.22 -5.53 27.10
CA VAL A 518 -5.26 -5.55 25.63
C VAL A 518 -5.19 -4.12 25.12
N GLY A 519 -4.19 -3.79 24.32
CA GLY A 519 -4.02 -2.44 23.79
C GLY A 519 -3.06 -2.37 22.60
N ASP A 520 -3.04 -1.21 21.96
CA ASP A 520 -2.28 -0.97 20.73
C ASP A 520 -1.00 -0.17 20.93
N ASN A 521 -0.90 0.59 22.02
CA ASN A 521 0.22 1.48 22.26
C ASN A 521 1.41 0.75 22.90
N GLU A 522 2.49 0.65 22.17
CA GLU A 522 3.70 -0.10 22.53
C GLU A 522 4.32 0.39 23.85
N HIS A 523 4.24 1.68 24.14
CA HIS A 523 4.74 2.26 25.38
C HIS A 523 3.73 2.12 26.53
N ALA A 524 2.52 2.67 26.33
CA ALA A 524 1.52 2.79 27.39
C ALA A 524 0.85 1.46 27.73
N ASP A 525 0.54 0.62 26.72
CA ASP A 525 -0.21 -0.63 26.93
C ASP A 525 0.71 -1.86 27.04
N ILE A 526 1.97 -1.78 26.60
CA ILE A 526 2.87 -2.94 26.63
C ILE A 526 4.06 -2.73 27.57
N GLN A 527 4.87 -1.69 27.36
CA GLN A 527 6.08 -1.47 28.15
C GLN A 527 5.76 -1.09 29.60
N MET A 528 4.85 -0.14 29.82
CA MET A 528 4.54 0.36 31.18
C MET A 528 3.91 -0.70 32.09
N PRO A 529 2.91 -1.48 31.66
CA PRO A 529 2.39 -2.57 32.48
C PRO A 529 3.44 -3.64 32.77
N GLN A 530 4.33 -3.99 31.81
CA GLN A 530 5.42 -4.95 32.07
C GLN A 530 6.41 -4.42 33.09
N LEU A 531 6.77 -3.15 33.08
CA LEU A 531 7.60 -2.51 34.11
C LEU A 531 6.91 -2.48 35.46
N GLY A 532 5.58 -2.45 35.48
CA GLY A 532 4.77 -2.61 36.69
C GLY A 532 4.78 -4.02 37.27
N GLY A 533 5.14 -5.03 36.48
CA GLY A 533 5.27 -6.43 36.92
C GLY A 533 3.95 -7.12 37.27
N LEU A 534 2.82 -6.55 36.88
CA LEU A 534 1.49 -6.93 37.39
C LEU A 534 0.59 -7.63 36.39
N LEU A 535 0.86 -7.53 35.08
CA LEU A 535 -0.03 -8.08 34.06
C LEU A 535 0.68 -8.68 32.83
N THR A 536 -0.08 -9.49 32.10
CA THR A 536 0.30 -9.98 30.77
C THR A 536 -0.36 -9.09 29.73
N PRO A 537 0.40 -8.26 28.99
CA PRO A 537 -0.18 -7.46 27.93
C PRO A 537 -0.32 -8.25 26.64
N VAL A 538 -1.39 -8.00 25.89
CA VAL A 538 -1.58 -8.48 24.52
C VAL A 538 -1.58 -7.29 23.56
N HIS A 539 -0.52 -7.19 22.77
CA HIS A 539 -0.38 -6.15 21.78
C HIS A 539 -1.29 -6.39 20.57
N VAL A 540 -2.08 -5.39 20.20
CA VAL A 540 -2.94 -5.37 19.03
C VAL A 540 -2.41 -4.31 18.09
N LEU A 541 -2.07 -4.69 16.84
CA LEU A 541 -1.47 -3.76 15.90
C LEU A 541 -2.49 -2.71 15.45
N ARG A 542 -2.12 -1.43 15.53
CA ARG A 542 -2.90 -0.34 14.94
C ARG A 542 -3.01 -0.52 13.43
N PRO A 543 -4.11 -0.10 12.79
CA PRO A 543 -4.23 -0.15 11.34
C PRO A 543 -3.06 0.55 10.61
N ALA A 544 -2.68 1.75 11.04
CA ALA A 544 -1.55 2.48 10.47
C ALA A 544 -0.21 1.74 10.61
N THR A 545 0.00 1.06 11.73
CA THR A 545 1.22 0.28 12.01
C THR A 545 1.42 -0.86 11.01
N LEU A 546 0.32 -1.49 10.54
CA LEU A 546 0.43 -2.56 9.54
C LEU A 546 1.07 -2.09 8.24
N LEU A 547 0.85 -0.83 7.84
CA LEU A 547 1.48 -0.25 6.66
C LEU A 547 3.00 -0.10 6.83
N ASP A 548 3.51 -0.01 8.06
CA ASP A 548 4.94 0.06 8.33
C ASP A 548 5.58 -1.32 8.47
N VAL A 549 4.92 -2.23 9.19
CA VAL A 549 5.55 -3.49 9.62
C VAL A 549 5.38 -4.63 8.62
N VAL A 550 4.34 -4.58 7.77
CA VAL A 550 4.11 -5.58 6.71
C VAL A 550 4.74 -5.10 5.40
N PRO A 551 5.82 -5.74 4.90
CA PRO A 551 6.54 -5.25 3.72
C PRO A 551 5.65 -5.08 2.48
N GLY A 552 4.69 -5.99 2.28
CA GLY A 552 3.74 -5.92 1.16
C GLY A 552 2.79 -4.71 1.20
N LEU A 553 2.57 -4.10 2.38
CA LEU A 553 1.68 -2.95 2.56
C LEU A 553 2.41 -1.60 2.58
N ARG A 554 3.73 -1.58 2.67
CA ARG A 554 4.54 -0.34 2.71
C ARG A 554 4.28 0.65 1.58
N PRO A 555 3.96 0.23 0.34
CA PRO A 555 3.61 1.17 -0.73
C PRO A 555 2.38 2.03 -0.45
N LEU A 556 1.51 1.61 0.48
CA LEU A 556 0.36 2.40 0.91
C LEU A 556 0.73 3.53 1.87
N ARG A 557 1.96 3.56 2.39
CA ARG A 557 2.43 4.67 3.21
C ARG A 557 2.48 5.96 2.40
N HIS A 558 2.14 7.06 3.03
CA HIS A 558 2.40 8.36 2.41
C HIS A 558 3.91 8.64 2.35
N PRO A 559 4.42 9.26 1.28
CA PRO A 559 5.83 9.66 1.19
C PRO A 559 6.29 10.47 2.41
N GLN A 560 7.53 10.26 2.84
CA GLN A 560 8.09 10.95 4.01
C GLN A 560 8.27 12.46 3.74
N GLY A 561 8.11 13.26 4.78
CA GLY A 561 8.43 14.70 4.76
C GLY A 561 7.30 15.61 4.26
N THR A 562 6.17 15.06 3.82
CA THR A 562 4.96 15.82 3.48
C THR A 562 3.82 15.41 4.39
N GLN A 563 3.08 16.37 4.92
CA GLN A 563 1.83 16.07 5.63
C GLN A 563 0.78 15.72 4.59
N ALA A 564 0.28 14.47 4.63
CA ALA A 564 -0.78 14.06 3.72
C ALA A 564 -2.08 14.77 4.06
N PRO A 565 -2.81 15.32 3.09
CA PRO A 565 -4.12 15.90 3.35
C PRO A 565 -5.09 14.85 3.92
N TRP A 566 -6.09 15.30 4.64
CA TRP A 566 -7.08 14.40 5.26
C TRP A 566 -7.75 13.45 4.24
N SER A 567 -7.95 13.90 2.99
CA SER A 567 -8.49 13.08 1.91
C SER A 567 -7.64 11.85 1.60
N GLU A 568 -6.31 12.01 1.55
CA GLU A 568 -5.37 10.90 1.35
C GLU A 568 -5.33 9.96 2.55
N GLN A 569 -5.44 10.50 3.75
CA GLN A 569 -5.45 9.70 4.97
C GLN A 569 -6.77 8.97 5.19
N LEU A 570 -7.88 9.44 4.63
CA LEU A 570 -9.17 8.77 4.69
C LEU A 570 -9.14 7.43 3.92
N TRP A 571 -8.84 7.46 2.63
CA TRP A 571 -8.88 6.23 1.85
C TRP A 571 -7.81 5.21 2.28
N ARG A 572 -6.61 5.70 2.65
CA ARG A 572 -5.54 4.83 3.21
C ARG A 572 -5.95 4.27 4.57
N GLY A 573 -6.64 5.03 5.39
CA GLY A 573 -7.18 4.57 6.67
C GLY A 573 -8.23 3.48 6.51
N LEU A 574 -9.14 3.63 5.56
CA LEU A 574 -10.12 2.58 5.21
C LEU A 574 -9.43 1.30 4.77
N LEU A 575 -8.41 1.39 3.91
CA LEU A 575 -7.61 0.22 3.50
C LEU A 575 -6.86 -0.39 4.70
N ALA A 576 -6.24 0.43 5.52
CA ALA A 576 -5.52 -0.04 6.71
C ALA A 576 -6.46 -0.78 7.68
N ASN A 577 -7.68 -0.29 7.87
CA ASN A 577 -8.72 -0.96 8.68
C ASN A 577 -9.11 -2.33 8.08
N SER A 578 -9.23 -2.42 6.76
CA SER A 578 -9.50 -3.70 6.08
C SER A 578 -8.36 -4.71 6.30
N PHE A 579 -7.10 -4.28 6.22
CA PHE A 579 -5.94 -5.13 6.53
C PHE A 579 -5.85 -5.46 8.03
N ALA A 580 -6.27 -4.56 8.93
CA ALA A 580 -6.35 -4.84 10.35
C ALA A 580 -7.37 -5.94 10.67
N ALA A 581 -8.51 -5.96 9.98
CA ALA A 581 -9.48 -7.04 10.11
C ALA A 581 -8.91 -8.40 9.69
N ILE A 582 -8.05 -8.44 8.65
CA ILE A 582 -7.30 -9.65 8.26
C ILE A 582 -6.27 -10.02 9.34
N ALA A 583 -5.52 -9.04 9.86
CA ALA A 583 -4.54 -9.28 10.93
C ALA A 583 -5.18 -9.87 12.20
N ASP A 584 -6.38 -9.46 12.53
CA ASP A 584 -7.11 -9.95 13.70
C ASP A 584 -7.64 -11.39 13.51
N THR A 585 -8.12 -11.73 12.31
CA THR A 585 -8.85 -12.97 12.06
C THR A 585 -8.02 -14.05 11.37
N SER A 586 -7.19 -13.67 10.43
CA SER A 586 -6.41 -14.56 9.58
C SER A 586 -5.02 -13.97 9.28
N PRO A 587 -4.21 -13.69 10.31
CA PRO A 587 -2.97 -12.91 10.18
C PRO A 587 -1.95 -13.54 9.22
N GLN A 588 -1.96 -14.86 9.04
CA GLN A 588 -1.05 -15.56 8.14
C GLN A 588 -1.23 -15.09 6.68
N ARG A 589 -2.41 -14.57 6.31
CA ARG A 589 -2.67 -13.99 4.98
C ARG A 589 -1.83 -12.74 4.69
N LEU A 590 -1.26 -12.10 5.71
CA LEU A 590 -0.41 -10.92 5.56
C LEU A 590 1.08 -11.25 5.53
N LEU A 591 1.48 -12.49 5.81
CA LEU A 591 2.88 -12.91 5.80
C LEU A 591 3.38 -13.05 4.35
N GLY A 592 4.53 -12.45 4.08
CA GLY A 592 5.13 -12.42 2.75
C GLY A 592 4.33 -11.55 1.77
N ARG A 593 3.51 -12.18 0.93
CA ARG A 593 2.62 -11.49 -0.02
C ARG A 593 1.20 -11.44 0.55
N PRO A 594 0.64 -10.26 0.89
CA PRO A 594 -0.73 -10.15 1.34
C PRO A 594 -1.70 -10.86 0.40
N GLN A 595 -2.50 -11.79 0.96
CA GLN A 595 -3.46 -12.61 0.21
C GLN A 595 -4.85 -11.99 0.30
N LEU A 596 -5.40 -11.61 -0.84
CA LEU A 596 -6.70 -10.98 -0.96
C LEU A 596 -7.75 -12.02 -1.35
N ASP A 597 -8.89 -12.06 -0.64
CA ASP A 597 -10.11 -12.67 -1.13
C ASP A 597 -10.86 -11.72 -2.07
N ALA A 598 -11.97 -12.16 -2.63
CA ALA A 598 -12.73 -11.39 -3.61
C ALA A 598 -13.23 -10.05 -3.06
N HIS A 599 -13.80 -10.06 -1.86
CA HIS A 599 -14.30 -8.84 -1.21
C HIS A 599 -13.15 -7.86 -0.93
N THR A 600 -12.07 -8.33 -0.31
CA THR A 600 -10.91 -7.49 0.00
C THR A 600 -10.26 -6.94 -1.27
N LEU A 601 -10.18 -7.73 -2.35
CA LEU A 601 -9.69 -7.29 -3.65
C LEU A 601 -10.50 -6.11 -4.20
N GLY A 602 -11.83 -6.26 -4.20
CA GLY A 602 -12.74 -5.18 -4.62
C GLY A 602 -12.59 -3.93 -3.75
N TYR A 603 -12.59 -4.11 -2.44
CA TYR A 603 -12.50 -3.01 -1.48
C TYR A 603 -11.18 -2.25 -1.57
N THR A 604 -10.04 -2.97 -1.63
CA THR A 604 -8.72 -2.33 -1.51
C THR A 604 -8.12 -1.90 -2.84
N VAL A 605 -8.43 -2.59 -3.95
CA VAL A 605 -7.86 -2.29 -5.27
C VAL A 605 -8.81 -1.45 -6.12
N LEU A 606 -10.06 -1.88 -6.25
CA LEU A 606 -11.03 -1.17 -7.10
C LEU A 606 -11.69 0.00 -6.37
N GLY A 607 -11.95 -0.11 -5.07
CA GLY A 607 -12.67 0.92 -4.30
C GLY A 607 -12.11 2.33 -4.48
N PRO A 608 -10.84 2.59 -4.11
CA PRO A 608 -10.22 3.91 -4.28
C PRO A 608 -10.13 4.34 -5.74
N LEU A 609 -9.78 3.42 -6.64
CA LEU A 609 -9.62 3.68 -8.07
C LEU A 609 -10.94 4.10 -8.73
N VAL A 610 -12.02 3.38 -8.43
CA VAL A 610 -13.37 3.67 -8.96
C VAL A 610 -13.90 4.97 -8.38
N LEU A 611 -13.75 5.19 -7.08
CA LEU A 611 -14.18 6.43 -6.44
C LEU A 611 -13.50 7.66 -7.06
N ASP A 612 -12.19 7.65 -7.20
CA ASP A 612 -11.43 8.73 -7.81
C ASP A 612 -11.87 8.98 -9.27
N PHE A 613 -12.08 7.91 -10.04
CA PHE A 613 -12.56 8.04 -11.41
C PHE A 613 -13.96 8.66 -11.46
N LEU A 614 -14.87 8.26 -10.56
CA LEU A 614 -16.22 8.85 -10.49
C LEU A 614 -16.21 10.32 -10.09
N LEU A 615 -15.35 10.71 -9.15
CA LEU A 615 -15.18 12.12 -8.79
C LEU A 615 -14.65 12.95 -9.98
N HIS A 616 -13.71 12.39 -10.74
CA HIS A 616 -13.23 13.00 -11.97
C HIS A 616 -14.35 13.13 -13.03
N ILE A 617 -15.18 12.10 -13.23
CA ILE A 617 -16.34 12.15 -14.14
C ILE A 617 -17.29 13.28 -13.74
N ILE A 618 -17.55 13.45 -12.46
CA ILE A 618 -18.43 14.53 -11.94
C ILE A 618 -17.81 15.90 -12.23
N ASP A 619 -16.51 16.07 -12.07
CA ASP A 619 -15.81 17.31 -12.37
C ASP A 619 -15.85 17.61 -13.88
N VAL A 620 -15.61 16.62 -14.73
CA VAL A 620 -15.75 16.75 -16.18
C VAL A 620 -17.18 17.11 -16.57
N ALA A 621 -18.19 16.44 -15.99
CA ALA A 621 -19.59 16.73 -16.24
C ALA A 621 -19.96 18.18 -15.87
N ARG A 622 -19.43 18.66 -14.74
CA ARG A 622 -19.62 20.06 -14.30
C ARG A 622 -18.99 21.05 -15.28
N ARG A 623 -17.75 20.83 -15.68
CA ARG A 623 -17.00 21.72 -16.59
C ARG A 623 -17.58 21.73 -18.01
N ARG A 624 -18.16 20.61 -18.45
CA ARG A 624 -18.69 20.40 -19.80
C ARG A 624 -20.21 20.55 -19.89
N GLU A 625 -20.88 20.89 -18.79
CA GLU A 625 -22.34 21.04 -18.72
C GLU A 625 -23.09 19.76 -19.17
N VAL A 626 -22.55 18.59 -18.80
CA VAL A 626 -23.14 17.27 -19.08
C VAL A 626 -24.21 16.98 -18.02
N ASP A 627 -25.40 16.54 -18.47
CA ASP A 627 -26.50 16.18 -17.59
C ASP A 627 -26.85 14.67 -17.63
N HIS A 628 -26.20 13.90 -18.50
CA HIS A 628 -26.46 12.47 -18.65
C HIS A 628 -25.19 11.66 -18.89
N LEU A 629 -24.88 10.74 -17.96
CA LEU A 629 -23.76 9.82 -18.05
C LEU A 629 -24.20 8.48 -18.65
N LEU A 630 -23.52 8.04 -19.71
CA LEU A 630 -23.77 6.78 -20.38
C LEU A 630 -22.63 5.81 -20.05
N PHE A 631 -22.81 4.96 -19.03
CA PHE A 631 -21.85 3.94 -18.65
C PHE A 631 -21.91 2.78 -19.63
N LEU A 632 -20.88 2.62 -20.47
CA LEU A 632 -20.87 1.64 -21.55
C LEU A 632 -20.79 0.20 -21.03
N SER A 633 -21.60 -0.68 -21.59
CA SER A 633 -21.54 -2.10 -21.24
C SER A 633 -20.23 -2.71 -21.80
N ARG A 634 -19.51 -3.54 -21.08
CA ARG A 634 -19.73 -4.38 -19.89
C ARG A 634 -19.14 -3.73 -18.63
N GLU A 635 -18.00 -3.08 -18.74
CA GLU A 635 -17.19 -2.52 -17.66
C GLU A 635 -17.92 -1.36 -16.95
N GLY A 636 -18.81 -0.68 -17.64
CA GLY A 636 -19.69 0.35 -17.05
C GLY A 636 -20.73 -0.19 -16.06
N TYR A 637 -20.91 -1.51 -15.92
CA TYR A 637 -21.90 -2.10 -15.02
C TYR A 637 -21.60 -1.76 -13.54
N LEU A 638 -20.38 -2.04 -13.10
CA LEU A 638 -19.97 -1.71 -11.73
C LEU A 638 -19.87 -0.19 -11.54
N LEU A 639 -19.38 0.53 -12.55
CA LEU A 639 -19.21 1.98 -12.47
C LEU A 639 -20.56 2.71 -12.30
N GLU A 640 -21.61 2.25 -12.96
CA GLU A 640 -22.95 2.84 -12.85
C GLU A 640 -23.56 2.57 -11.46
N GLN A 641 -23.41 1.35 -10.94
CA GLN A 641 -23.86 1.03 -9.58
C GLN A 641 -23.10 1.86 -8.53
N ALA A 642 -21.79 2.01 -8.69
CA ALA A 642 -20.94 2.82 -7.83
C ALA A 642 -21.34 4.30 -7.89
N PHE A 643 -21.61 4.81 -9.09
CA PHE A 643 -22.11 6.18 -9.28
C PHE A 643 -23.47 6.41 -8.60
N THR A 644 -24.36 5.44 -8.68
CA THR A 644 -25.68 5.51 -8.01
C THR A 644 -25.53 5.65 -6.48
N ARG A 645 -24.55 4.94 -5.86
CA ARG A 645 -24.27 5.11 -4.44
C ARG A 645 -23.72 6.52 -4.14
N LEU A 646 -22.83 6.99 -4.98
CA LEU A 646 -22.21 8.30 -4.83
C LEU A 646 -23.24 9.43 -5.01
N GLN A 647 -24.22 9.27 -5.89
CA GLN A 647 -25.32 10.22 -6.09
C GLN A 647 -26.11 10.50 -4.80
N ALA A 648 -26.24 9.53 -3.93
CA ALA A 648 -27.00 9.69 -2.68
C ALA A 648 -26.34 10.68 -1.70
N ALA A 649 -25.04 10.89 -1.79
CA ALA A 649 -24.26 11.75 -0.91
C ALA A 649 -23.74 13.02 -1.61
N HIS A 650 -23.49 12.98 -2.91
CA HIS A 650 -22.85 14.07 -3.64
C HIS A 650 -23.86 15.04 -4.26
N PRO A 651 -23.99 16.32 -3.79
CA PRO A 651 -25.06 17.24 -4.19
C PRO A 651 -25.15 17.53 -5.68
N PHE A 652 -24.00 17.63 -6.37
CA PHE A 652 -24.00 17.87 -7.82
C PHE A 652 -24.31 16.59 -8.60
N ALA A 653 -23.77 15.45 -8.20
CA ALA A 653 -24.03 14.17 -8.87
C ALA A 653 -25.52 13.78 -8.81
N ALA A 654 -26.22 14.14 -7.74
CA ALA A 654 -27.65 13.90 -7.58
C ALA A 654 -28.51 14.50 -8.69
N ARG A 655 -27.99 15.50 -9.44
CA ARG A 655 -28.68 16.19 -10.55
C ARG A 655 -28.36 15.57 -11.90
N ILE A 656 -27.41 14.67 -12.01
CA ILE A 656 -26.95 14.07 -13.26
C ILE A 656 -27.66 12.74 -13.45
N LYS A 657 -28.28 12.54 -14.62
CA LYS A 657 -28.85 11.25 -14.97
C LYS A 657 -27.74 10.24 -15.26
N SER A 658 -27.85 9.01 -14.77
CA SER A 658 -26.99 7.89 -15.14
C SER A 658 -27.77 6.82 -15.89
N THR A 659 -27.09 6.14 -16.80
CA THR A 659 -27.68 5.00 -17.51
C THR A 659 -26.58 3.98 -17.84
N TYR A 660 -26.83 2.72 -17.49
CA TYR A 660 -26.07 1.60 -18.03
C TYR A 660 -26.43 1.44 -19.50
N PHE A 661 -25.55 1.93 -20.39
CA PHE A 661 -25.84 2.08 -21.81
C PHE A 661 -25.38 0.87 -22.63
N LEU A 662 -26.32 0.23 -23.33
CA LEU A 662 -26.03 -0.96 -24.12
C LEU A 662 -25.23 -0.62 -25.38
N ALA A 663 -23.94 -0.81 -25.33
CA ALA A 663 -23.01 -0.61 -26.43
C ALA A 663 -21.87 -1.63 -26.37
N SER A 664 -21.39 -2.02 -27.54
CA SER A 664 -20.14 -2.78 -27.67
C SER A 664 -19.46 -2.40 -28.95
N ARG A 665 -18.16 -2.71 -29.09
CA ARG A 665 -17.43 -2.49 -30.35
C ARG A 665 -18.17 -3.13 -31.51
N ARG A 666 -18.64 -4.38 -31.35
CA ARG A 666 -19.39 -5.13 -32.35
C ARG A 666 -20.76 -4.52 -32.65
N ALA A 667 -21.55 -4.22 -31.65
CA ALA A 667 -22.92 -3.71 -31.83
C ALA A 667 -22.95 -2.29 -32.43
N THR A 668 -21.89 -1.51 -32.30
CA THR A 668 -21.79 -0.14 -32.84
C THR A 668 -21.05 -0.06 -34.15
N LEU A 669 -20.18 -1.02 -34.51
CA LEU A 669 -19.35 -0.96 -35.70
C LEU A 669 -20.18 -1.11 -36.98
N LEU A 670 -21.10 -2.08 -37.04
CA LEU A 670 -21.97 -2.29 -38.21
C LEU A 670 -22.86 -1.06 -38.48
N PRO A 671 -23.66 -0.54 -37.52
CA PRO A 671 -24.51 0.63 -37.77
C PRO A 671 -23.70 1.91 -38.11
N ALA A 672 -22.42 1.98 -37.73
CA ALA A 672 -21.53 3.11 -38.04
C ALA A 672 -21.02 3.12 -39.50
N GLN A 673 -21.22 2.05 -40.28
CA GLN A 673 -20.84 2.00 -41.71
C GLN A 673 -21.77 2.88 -42.55
N LEU A 674 -21.30 4.01 -43.03
CA LEU A 674 -22.08 5.00 -43.79
C LEU A 674 -21.89 4.83 -45.30
N ASP A 675 -20.67 4.51 -45.72
CA ASP A 675 -20.29 4.34 -47.12
C ASP A 675 -19.26 3.20 -47.32
N ALA A 676 -18.85 2.97 -48.54
CA ALA A 676 -17.95 1.88 -48.88
C ALA A 676 -16.54 2.04 -48.32
N SER A 677 -16.10 3.26 -48.04
CA SER A 677 -14.76 3.52 -47.46
C SER A 677 -14.69 3.10 -45.99
N ASP A 678 -15.82 3.10 -45.31
CA ASP A 678 -15.92 2.72 -43.88
C ASP A 678 -15.65 1.24 -43.66
N LEU A 679 -15.78 0.38 -44.67
CA LEU A 679 -15.38 -1.03 -44.57
C LEU A 679 -13.91 -1.22 -44.20
N ALA A 680 -13.06 -0.21 -44.42
CA ALA A 680 -11.69 -0.20 -43.93
C ALA A 680 -11.61 -0.23 -42.40
N LEU A 681 -12.62 0.24 -41.67
CA LEU A 681 -12.69 0.17 -40.21
C LEU A 681 -12.75 -1.26 -39.70
N LEU A 682 -13.26 -2.19 -40.52
CA LEU A 682 -13.28 -3.62 -40.19
C LEU A 682 -11.89 -4.23 -40.14
N MET A 683 -10.92 -3.61 -40.82
CA MET A 683 -9.54 -4.12 -40.88
C MET A 683 -8.66 -3.57 -39.77
N GLN A 684 -9.16 -2.67 -38.94
CA GLN A 684 -8.35 -2.08 -37.87
C GLN A 684 -8.07 -3.07 -36.74
N GLY A 685 -6.83 -3.07 -36.24
CA GLY A 685 -6.38 -3.95 -35.17
C GLY A 685 -6.05 -5.37 -35.63
N THR A 686 -5.70 -6.23 -34.71
CA THR A 686 -5.29 -7.62 -34.97
C THR A 686 -6.49 -8.56 -35.01
N PHE A 687 -6.44 -9.56 -35.90
CA PHE A 687 -7.37 -10.67 -35.94
C PHE A 687 -6.70 -11.91 -36.51
N ASN A 688 -7.06 -13.09 -36.00
CA ASN A 688 -6.58 -14.38 -36.43
C ASN A 688 -7.77 -15.36 -36.53
N GLY A 689 -8.12 -15.80 -37.68
CA GLY A 689 -9.19 -16.77 -37.85
C GLY A 689 -9.70 -16.84 -39.27
N SER A 690 -10.91 -17.36 -39.48
CA SER A 690 -11.58 -17.35 -40.78
C SER A 690 -12.29 -16.03 -41.05
N LEU A 691 -12.63 -15.75 -42.32
CA LEU A 691 -13.47 -14.61 -42.67
C LEU A 691 -14.82 -14.68 -41.97
N ARG A 692 -15.41 -15.87 -41.82
CA ARG A 692 -16.60 -16.07 -41.02
C ARG A 692 -16.40 -15.55 -39.60
N GLY A 693 -15.30 -15.96 -38.95
CA GLY A 693 -14.96 -15.54 -37.57
C GLY A 693 -14.76 -14.02 -37.46
N LEU A 694 -14.07 -13.40 -38.43
CA LEU A 694 -13.91 -11.95 -38.51
C LEU A 694 -15.25 -11.20 -38.58
N LEU A 695 -16.12 -11.61 -39.50
CA LEU A 695 -17.44 -11.01 -39.67
C LEU A 695 -18.30 -11.20 -38.42
N GLN A 696 -18.29 -12.39 -37.86
CA GLN A 696 -19.03 -12.70 -36.63
C GLN A 696 -18.54 -11.84 -35.45
N ALA A 697 -17.24 -11.76 -35.26
CA ALA A 697 -16.63 -11.00 -34.16
C ALA A 697 -16.87 -9.48 -34.30
N ARG A 698 -16.86 -8.94 -35.54
CA ARG A 698 -16.89 -7.50 -35.76
C ARG A 698 -18.23 -6.94 -36.23
N LEU A 699 -19.03 -7.70 -36.96
CA LEU A 699 -20.33 -7.26 -37.54
C LEU A 699 -21.52 -8.07 -37.02
N GLY A 700 -21.30 -9.28 -36.51
CA GLY A 700 -22.37 -10.13 -36.01
C GLY A 700 -22.94 -11.13 -36.97
N GLU A 701 -23.85 -11.97 -36.48
CA GLU A 701 -24.46 -13.10 -37.19
C GLU A 701 -25.20 -12.67 -38.47
N ASP A 702 -25.89 -11.53 -38.45
CA ASP A 702 -26.66 -11.04 -39.60
C ASP A 702 -25.74 -10.73 -40.77
N ALA A 703 -24.54 -10.19 -40.53
CA ALA A 703 -23.52 -9.96 -41.54
C ALA A 703 -22.94 -11.27 -42.06
N VAL A 704 -22.68 -12.22 -41.17
CA VAL A 704 -22.21 -13.57 -41.54
C VAL A 704 -23.22 -14.24 -42.48
N ALA A 705 -24.51 -14.29 -42.10
CA ALA A 705 -25.56 -14.87 -42.89
C ALA A 705 -25.68 -14.19 -44.29
N ARG A 706 -25.57 -12.87 -44.33
CA ARG A 706 -25.68 -12.09 -45.56
C ARG A 706 -24.52 -12.35 -46.52
N VAL A 707 -23.29 -12.35 -46.03
CA VAL A 707 -22.08 -12.61 -46.81
C VAL A 707 -22.04 -14.09 -47.26
N ALA A 708 -22.38 -15.03 -46.38
CA ALA A 708 -22.41 -16.46 -46.68
C ALA A 708 -23.42 -16.78 -47.83
N ALA A 709 -24.58 -16.09 -47.86
CA ALA A 709 -25.58 -16.26 -48.89
C ALA A 709 -25.07 -15.78 -50.28
N LEU A 710 -24.20 -14.76 -50.30
CA LEU A 710 -23.72 -14.15 -51.54
C LEU A 710 -22.36 -14.71 -51.99
N GLN A 711 -21.48 -15.08 -51.03
CA GLN A 711 -20.11 -15.50 -51.24
C GLN A 711 -19.70 -16.65 -50.33
N PRO A 712 -20.36 -17.84 -50.43
CA PRO A 712 -20.11 -18.94 -49.46
C PRO A 712 -18.67 -19.44 -49.47
N ALA A 713 -17.98 -19.41 -50.62
CA ALA A 713 -16.61 -19.89 -50.75
C ALA A 713 -15.57 -19.05 -50.02
N LEU A 714 -15.90 -17.79 -49.65
CA LEU A 714 -14.99 -16.93 -48.91
C LEU A 714 -15.00 -17.20 -47.42
N MET A 715 -16.06 -17.78 -46.85
CA MET A 715 -16.32 -17.84 -45.43
C MET A 715 -15.26 -18.58 -44.64
N GLU A 716 -14.66 -19.60 -45.24
CA GLU A 716 -13.65 -20.43 -44.56
C GLU A 716 -12.20 -20.03 -44.88
N ARG A 717 -12.02 -18.89 -45.60
CA ARG A 717 -10.68 -18.36 -45.87
C ARG A 717 -10.06 -17.81 -44.61
N ASP A 718 -8.80 -18.14 -44.39
CA ASP A 718 -8.00 -17.66 -43.27
C ASP A 718 -7.72 -16.16 -43.45
N VAL A 719 -7.86 -15.39 -42.38
CA VAL A 719 -7.65 -13.94 -42.28
C VAL A 719 -6.65 -13.65 -41.17
N PHE A 720 -5.63 -12.87 -41.51
CA PHE A 720 -4.61 -12.39 -40.57
C PHE A 720 -4.48 -10.88 -40.70
N LEU A 721 -5.04 -10.15 -39.73
CA LEU A 721 -4.98 -8.69 -39.71
C LEU A 721 -3.86 -8.20 -38.77
N PRO A 722 -3.20 -7.09 -39.12
CA PRO A 722 -3.50 -6.15 -40.23
C PRO A 722 -2.94 -6.56 -41.61
N GLU A 723 -2.15 -7.61 -41.72
CA GLU A 723 -1.31 -7.90 -42.89
C GLU A 723 -2.13 -8.20 -44.15
N MET A 724 -3.33 -8.77 -44.02
CA MET A 724 -4.23 -9.11 -45.11
C MET A 724 -5.36 -8.08 -45.32
N ALA A 725 -5.24 -6.88 -44.73
CA ALA A 725 -6.30 -5.89 -44.74
C ALA A 725 -6.81 -5.59 -46.18
N ASP A 726 -5.90 -5.31 -47.14
CA ASP A 726 -6.25 -5.00 -48.52
C ASP A 726 -6.89 -6.19 -49.26
N GLU A 727 -6.47 -7.42 -48.92
CA GLU A 727 -7.02 -8.62 -49.50
C GLU A 727 -8.43 -8.90 -49.00
N VAL A 728 -8.66 -8.80 -47.72
CA VAL A 728 -10.00 -8.94 -47.12
C VAL A 728 -10.96 -7.86 -47.62
N GLN A 729 -10.47 -6.63 -47.79
CA GLN A 729 -11.28 -5.55 -48.37
C GLN A 729 -11.69 -5.88 -49.82
N ARG A 730 -10.80 -6.42 -50.63
CA ARG A 730 -11.13 -6.88 -52.02
C ARG A 730 -12.17 -8.02 -51.99
N TRP A 731 -12.10 -8.97 -51.06
CA TRP A 731 -13.07 -10.04 -50.90
C TRP A 731 -14.48 -9.53 -50.54
N LEU A 732 -14.56 -8.46 -49.73
CA LEU A 732 -15.81 -7.87 -49.28
C LEU A 732 -16.40 -6.88 -50.30
N HIS A 733 -15.61 -6.42 -51.30
CA HIS A 733 -16.07 -5.43 -52.29
C HIS A 733 -17.34 -5.86 -53.04
N PRO A 734 -17.52 -7.12 -53.48
CA PRO A 734 -18.76 -7.53 -54.21
C PRO A 734 -20.02 -7.55 -53.33
N VAL A 735 -19.86 -7.65 -51.99
CA VAL A 735 -20.97 -7.73 -51.03
C VAL A 735 -21.21 -6.42 -50.27
N ARG A 736 -20.42 -5.37 -50.58
CA ARG A 736 -20.46 -4.08 -49.87
C ARG A 736 -21.86 -3.45 -49.76
N ASP A 737 -22.62 -3.41 -50.85
CA ASP A 737 -23.93 -2.75 -50.90
C ASP A 737 -24.95 -3.50 -50.05
N ALA A 738 -24.79 -4.84 -49.95
CA ALA A 738 -25.59 -5.68 -49.05
C ALA A 738 -25.26 -5.44 -47.57
N LEU A 739 -23.97 -5.25 -47.25
CA LEU A 739 -23.53 -4.87 -45.92
C LEU A 739 -23.99 -3.46 -45.55
N LEU A 740 -23.91 -2.48 -46.46
CA LEU A 740 -24.37 -1.11 -46.18
C LEU A 740 -25.89 -1.04 -45.99
N SER A 741 -26.67 -1.83 -46.74
CA SER A 741 -28.12 -1.95 -46.54
C SER A 741 -28.43 -2.55 -45.16
N LEU A 742 -27.68 -3.54 -44.73
CA LEU A 742 -27.79 -4.13 -43.39
C LEU A 742 -27.41 -3.10 -42.30
N ALA A 743 -26.31 -2.39 -42.48
CA ALA A 743 -25.85 -1.32 -41.59
C ALA A 743 -26.94 -0.22 -41.42
N ALA A 744 -27.57 0.20 -42.48
CA ALA A 744 -28.64 1.21 -42.45
C ALA A 744 -29.85 0.75 -41.62
N ARG A 745 -30.25 -0.54 -41.69
CA ARG A 745 -31.31 -1.09 -40.83
C ARG A 745 -30.91 -1.09 -39.35
N HIS A 746 -29.75 -1.62 -39.03
CA HIS A 746 -29.27 -1.64 -37.65
C HIS A 746 -29.08 -0.21 -37.08
N ARG A 747 -28.68 0.76 -37.93
CA ARG A 747 -28.56 2.16 -37.54
C ARG A 747 -29.91 2.75 -37.12
N LYS A 748 -30.99 2.51 -37.87
CA LYS A 748 -32.35 2.99 -37.49
C LYS A 748 -32.75 2.46 -36.13
N VAL A 749 -32.50 1.17 -35.84
CA VAL A 749 -32.81 0.54 -34.56
C VAL A 749 -31.99 1.18 -33.42
N TYR A 750 -30.73 1.41 -33.66
CA TYR A 750 -29.86 2.03 -32.69
C TYR A 750 -30.20 3.50 -32.41
N GLN A 751 -30.58 4.26 -33.47
CA GLN A 751 -31.05 5.66 -33.34
C GLN A 751 -32.35 5.74 -32.54
N ALA A 752 -33.28 4.78 -32.72
CA ALA A 752 -34.49 4.71 -31.90
C ALA A 752 -34.19 4.38 -30.42
N TYR A 753 -33.24 3.46 -30.15
CA TYR A 753 -32.77 3.21 -28.80
C TYR A 753 -32.16 4.46 -28.15
N TRP A 754 -31.31 5.17 -28.90
CA TRP A 754 -30.70 6.43 -28.47
C TRP A 754 -31.75 7.47 -28.12
N ALA A 755 -32.67 7.74 -29.03
CA ALA A 755 -33.73 8.76 -28.87
C ALA A 755 -34.59 8.51 -27.63
N ARG A 756 -34.87 7.23 -27.32
CA ARG A 756 -35.65 6.85 -26.14
C ARG A 756 -34.83 6.96 -24.85
N THR A 757 -33.55 6.63 -24.88
CA THR A 757 -32.69 6.56 -23.70
C THR A 757 -32.11 7.91 -23.35
N VAL A 758 -31.58 8.62 -24.33
CA VAL A 758 -30.87 9.91 -24.17
C VAL A 758 -31.80 11.10 -24.37
N GLY A 759 -32.62 11.07 -25.44
CA GLY A 759 -33.54 12.17 -25.76
C GLY A 759 -32.82 13.47 -26.07
N SER A 760 -33.19 14.53 -25.35
CA SER A 760 -32.63 15.88 -25.48
C SER A 760 -31.50 16.19 -24.50
N SER A 761 -31.08 15.23 -23.71
CA SER A 761 -30.00 15.41 -22.74
C SER A 761 -28.65 15.69 -23.41
N THR A 762 -27.71 16.28 -22.67
CA THR A 762 -26.30 16.47 -23.07
C THR A 762 -25.47 15.29 -22.53
N PRO A 763 -25.25 14.22 -23.34
CA PRO A 763 -24.66 13.00 -22.87
C PRO A 763 -23.13 13.01 -22.93
N MET A 764 -22.53 12.19 -22.05
CA MET A 764 -21.13 11.81 -22.11
C MET A 764 -21.00 10.30 -21.92
N VAL A 765 -20.24 9.63 -22.78
CA VAL A 765 -19.93 8.21 -22.59
C VAL A 765 -18.84 8.02 -21.54
N ILE A 766 -19.02 7.01 -20.70
CA ILE A 766 -18.07 6.60 -19.66
C ILE A 766 -17.58 5.20 -19.99
N ASP A 767 -16.27 5.06 -20.08
CA ASP A 767 -15.63 3.78 -20.41
C ASP A 767 -14.28 3.65 -19.68
N VAL A 768 -13.83 2.45 -19.47
CA VAL A 768 -12.48 2.19 -18.92
C VAL A 768 -11.40 2.60 -19.94
N GLY A 769 -11.61 2.30 -21.21
CA GLY A 769 -10.72 2.71 -22.31
C GLY A 769 -10.75 1.72 -23.47
N TYR A 770 -9.77 1.68 -24.37
CA TYR A 770 -8.54 2.51 -24.35
C TYR A 770 -8.38 3.24 -25.69
N ALA A 771 -9.18 2.84 -26.70
CA ALA A 771 -9.09 3.38 -28.07
C ALA A 771 -10.27 4.30 -28.45
N GLY A 772 -11.29 4.40 -27.60
CA GLY A 772 -12.48 5.20 -27.85
C GLY A 772 -13.32 4.76 -29.05
N SER A 773 -13.20 3.51 -29.48
CA SER A 773 -13.86 3.01 -30.69
C SER A 773 -15.39 3.04 -30.62
N ILE A 774 -15.96 2.77 -29.44
CA ILE A 774 -17.42 2.83 -29.24
C ILE A 774 -17.92 4.28 -29.35
N GLN A 775 -17.27 5.24 -28.69
CA GLN A 775 -17.59 6.67 -28.79
C GLN A 775 -17.57 7.13 -30.24
N ARG A 776 -16.49 6.80 -31.00
CA ARG A 776 -16.34 7.12 -32.40
C ARG A 776 -17.48 6.54 -33.24
N ASN A 777 -17.80 5.27 -33.04
CA ASN A 777 -18.87 4.60 -33.78
C ASN A 777 -20.24 5.23 -33.47
N LEU A 778 -20.53 5.54 -32.23
CA LEU A 778 -21.75 6.22 -31.79
C LEU A 778 -21.86 7.62 -32.44
N ALA A 779 -20.81 8.42 -32.34
CA ALA A 779 -20.81 9.75 -32.99
C ALA A 779 -21.09 9.67 -34.48
N ARG A 780 -20.50 8.70 -35.21
CA ARG A 780 -20.73 8.47 -36.63
C ARG A 780 -22.17 8.05 -36.94
N LEU A 781 -22.69 7.05 -36.21
CA LEU A 781 -24.05 6.56 -36.47
C LEU A 781 -25.13 7.60 -36.11
N LEU A 782 -24.84 8.51 -35.19
CA LEU A 782 -25.74 9.61 -34.81
C LEU A 782 -25.56 10.84 -35.71
N GLY A 783 -24.40 11.01 -36.35
CA GLY A 783 -24.08 12.19 -37.14
C GLY A 783 -23.80 13.44 -36.27
N THR A 784 -23.50 13.25 -34.96
CA THR A 784 -23.24 14.35 -34.02
C THR A 784 -22.02 14.03 -33.17
N PRO A 785 -21.19 15.05 -32.85
CA PRO A 785 -20.07 14.84 -31.92
C PRO A 785 -20.55 14.35 -30.54
N LEU A 786 -19.79 13.49 -29.90
CA LEU A 786 -20.10 12.92 -28.59
C LEU A 786 -18.90 13.05 -27.66
N GLY A 787 -19.13 13.50 -26.42
CA GLY A 787 -18.11 13.56 -25.38
C GLY A 787 -17.84 12.21 -24.73
N GLY A 788 -16.62 12.00 -24.22
CA GLY A 788 -16.26 10.78 -23.49
C GLY A 788 -15.26 11.01 -22.37
N CYS A 789 -15.41 10.23 -21.29
CA CYS A 789 -14.48 10.19 -20.16
C CYS A 789 -13.98 8.76 -19.91
N TYR A 790 -12.66 8.63 -19.71
CA TYR A 790 -11.95 7.36 -19.71
C TYR A 790 -11.00 7.25 -18.51
N MET A 791 -10.73 6.03 -18.04
CA MET A 791 -9.62 5.82 -17.12
C MET A 791 -8.29 6.06 -17.84
N ALA A 792 -8.10 5.48 -19.03
CA ALA A 792 -6.91 5.73 -19.84
C ALA A 792 -7.22 5.69 -21.33
N LEU A 793 -6.43 6.44 -22.12
CA LEU A 793 -6.48 6.44 -23.58
C LEU A 793 -5.12 6.10 -24.17
N ARG A 794 -5.07 5.23 -25.17
CA ARG A 794 -3.88 4.93 -25.96
C ARG A 794 -3.65 6.00 -27.05
N ALA A 795 -2.43 6.06 -27.58
CA ALA A 795 -2.06 6.97 -28.66
C ALA A 795 -3.00 6.83 -29.89
N GLY A 796 -3.48 5.61 -30.16
CA GLY A 796 -4.43 5.34 -31.23
C GLY A 796 -5.80 6.01 -31.12
N ALA A 797 -6.14 6.55 -29.93
CA ALA A 797 -7.39 7.30 -29.72
C ALA A 797 -7.39 8.72 -30.30
N SER A 798 -6.31 9.18 -30.93
CA SER A 798 -6.21 10.52 -31.56
C SER A 798 -7.32 10.77 -32.58
N ALA A 799 -7.85 9.73 -33.24
CA ALA A 799 -9.00 9.81 -34.15
C ALA A 799 -10.30 10.33 -33.52
N LEU A 800 -10.42 10.34 -32.19
CA LEU A 800 -11.57 10.90 -31.47
C LEU A 800 -11.73 12.41 -31.64
N ALA A 801 -10.63 13.14 -31.85
CA ALA A 801 -10.65 14.60 -31.98
C ALA A 801 -11.56 15.13 -33.08
N SER A 802 -11.80 14.34 -34.15
CA SER A 802 -12.72 14.67 -35.21
C SER A 802 -14.18 14.29 -34.94
N GLN A 803 -14.47 13.57 -33.86
CA GLN A 803 -15.78 13.00 -33.56
C GLN A 803 -16.36 13.50 -32.24
N GLY A 804 -15.65 14.40 -31.54
CA GLY A 804 -16.02 14.96 -30.25
C GLY A 804 -14.79 15.20 -29.37
N TRP A 805 -15.03 15.28 -28.07
CA TRP A 805 -13.94 15.42 -27.09
C TRP A 805 -13.82 14.15 -26.25
N ALA A 806 -12.65 13.92 -25.73
CA ALA A 806 -12.39 12.84 -24.77
C ALA A 806 -11.38 13.29 -23.72
N GLU A 807 -11.63 12.96 -22.48
CA GLU A 807 -10.74 13.19 -21.33
C GLU A 807 -10.38 11.86 -20.68
N ALA A 808 -9.13 11.72 -20.21
CA ALA A 808 -8.66 10.55 -19.48
C ALA A 808 -8.16 10.96 -18.10
N ARG A 809 -8.47 10.15 -17.08
CA ARG A 809 -8.06 10.46 -15.69
C ARG A 809 -6.60 10.13 -15.43
N TYR A 810 -6.16 8.91 -15.77
CA TYR A 810 -4.86 8.39 -15.32
C TYR A 810 -3.78 8.44 -16.37
N PHE A 811 -4.12 8.25 -17.63
CA PHE A 811 -3.15 8.29 -18.72
C PHE A 811 -3.79 8.68 -20.05
N ASP A 812 -3.17 9.63 -20.74
CA ASP A 812 -3.59 10.05 -22.07
C ASP A 812 -2.43 9.93 -23.07
N GLY A 813 -2.37 8.81 -23.77
CA GLY A 813 -1.33 8.51 -24.76
C GLY A 813 -1.38 9.40 -26.00
N ARG A 814 -2.46 10.15 -26.21
CA ARG A 814 -2.56 11.13 -27.32
C ARG A 814 -1.62 12.32 -27.11
N ASN A 815 -1.30 12.63 -25.87
CA ASN A 815 -0.39 13.69 -25.46
C ASN A 815 1.08 13.24 -25.42
N GLY A 816 1.36 12.01 -25.82
CA GLY A 816 2.66 11.37 -25.70
C GLY A 816 2.80 10.62 -24.37
N GLY A 817 3.98 10.10 -24.10
CA GLY A 817 4.26 9.24 -22.97
C GLY A 817 4.38 7.77 -23.37
N ASN A 818 5.02 7.00 -22.51
CA ASN A 818 5.20 5.57 -22.74
C ASN A 818 4.02 4.81 -22.11
N GLU A 819 3.24 4.12 -22.92
CA GLU A 819 2.09 3.32 -22.46
C GLU A 819 2.47 2.25 -21.43
N ALA A 820 3.73 1.78 -21.46
CA ALA A 820 4.23 0.79 -20.49
C ALA A 820 4.35 1.33 -19.06
N ASP A 821 4.45 2.65 -18.90
CA ASP A 821 4.57 3.30 -17.60
C ASP A 821 3.20 3.54 -16.94
N SER A 822 2.11 3.32 -17.68
CA SER A 822 0.75 3.47 -17.16
C SER A 822 0.30 2.21 -16.41
N PRO A 823 0.02 2.27 -15.09
CA PRO A 823 -0.50 1.13 -14.33
C PRO A 823 -1.83 0.60 -14.87
N ILE A 824 -2.69 1.49 -15.35
CA ILE A 824 -3.97 1.13 -15.96
C ILE A 824 -3.76 0.32 -17.24
N LEU A 825 -2.91 0.80 -18.15
CA LEU A 825 -2.65 0.12 -19.42
C LEU A 825 -1.82 -1.15 -19.26
N ALA A 826 -0.95 -1.20 -18.24
CA ALA A 826 -0.19 -2.40 -17.90
C ALA A 826 -1.08 -3.53 -17.35
N ASN A 827 -2.22 -3.19 -16.77
CA ASN A 827 -3.18 -4.11 -16.15
C ASN A 827 -4.56 -4.07 -16.82
N ASP A 828 -4.64 -3.73 -18.11
CA ASP A 828 -5.90 -3.54 -18.84
C ASP A 828 -6.82 -4.76 -18.80
N LEU A 829 -6.30 -5.97 -19.06
CA LEU A 829 -7.07 -7.21 -19.01
C LEU A 829 -7.55 -7.56 -17.61
N LEU A 830 -6.73 -7.29 -16.59
CA LEU A 830 -7.09 -7.47 -15.20
C LEU A 830 -8.27 -6.56 -14.83
N LEU A 831 -8.20 -5.29 -15.19
CA LEU A 831 -9.28 -4.33 -14.92
C LEU A 831 -10.56 -4.68 -15.67
N GLU A 832 -10.49 -5.02 -16.97
CA GLU A 832 -11.65 -5.46 -17.76
C GLU A 832 -12.31 -6.69 -17.11
N SER A 833 -11.53 -7.65 -16.60
CA SER A 833 -12.05 -8.84 -15.93
C SER A 833 -12.75 -8.53 -14.61
N LEU A 834 -12.17 -7.64 -13.81
CA LEU A 834 -12.71 -7.26 -12.49
C LEU A 834 -13.94 -6.32 -12.58
N LEU A 835 -14.03 -5.53 -13.64
CA LEU A 835 -15.15 -4.60 -13.86
C LEU A 835 -16.28 -5.21 -14.72
N ALA A 836 -16.09 -6.42 -15.21
CA ALA A 836 -17.03 -7.08 -16.15
C ALA A 836 -18.44 -7.20 -15.57
N ALA A 837 -19.44 -7.12 -16.44
CA ALA A 837 -20.83 -7.37 -16.10
C ALA A 837 -21.12 -8.88 -15.95
N PRO A 838 -22.13 -9.28 -15.16
CA PRO A 838 -22.49 -10.69 -14.99
C PRO A 838 -23.24 -11.30 -16.20
N HIS A 839 -23.35 -10.57 -17.27
CA HIS A 839 -23.99 -11.01 -18.52
C HIS A 839 -23.00 -11.04 -19.69
N GLY A 840 -23.34 -11.77 -20.75
CA GLY A 840 -22.53 -11.86 -21.95
C GLY A 840 -22.44 -10.54 -22.72
N GLN A 841 -21.56 -10.47 -23.72
CA GLN A 841 -21.36 -9.29 -24.54
C GLN A 841 -22.66 -8.86 -25.22
N PHE A 842 -22.96 -7.57 -25.22
CA PHE A 842 -24.07 -7.02 -25.97
C PHE A 842 -23.79 -7.11 -27.47
N ASN A 843 -24.72 -7.81 -28.21
CA ASN A 843 -24.57 -8.14 -29.63
C ASN A 843 -25.44 -7.28 -30.54
N GLY A 844 -26.25 -6.38 -30.01
CA GLY A 844 -27.17 -5.55 -30.76
C GLY A 844 -28.64 -5.80 -30.38
N PHE A 845 -29.54 -5.30 -31.21
CA PHE A 845 -30.99 -5.43 -30.97
C PHE A 845 -31.64 -6.34 -32.02
N THR A 846 -32.73 -7.05 -31.64
CA THR A 846 -33.65 -7.69 -32.58
C THR A 846 -34.74 -6.72 -32.95
N GLU A 847 -35.09 -6.65 -34.27
CA GLU A 847 -36.30 -5.99 -34.71
C GLU A 847 -37.53 -6.78 -34.22
N SER A 848 -38.42 -6.13 -33.47
CA SER A 848 -39.74 -6.68 -33.11
C SER A 848 -40.80 -6.10 -34.03
N SER A 849 -41.75 -6.90 -34.42
CA SER A 849 -42.95 -6.46 -35.16
C SER A 849 -43.79 -5.44 -34.39
N GLU A 850 -43.58 -5.28 -33.10
CA GLU A 850 -44.28 -4.34 -32.22
C GLU A 850 -43.46 -3.05 -31.93
N GLY A 851 -42.34 -2.84 -32.59
CA GLY A 851 -41.49 -1.63 -32.41
C GLY A 851 -40.65 -1.61 -31.16
N LEU A 852 -40.70 -2.63 -30.28
CA LEU A 852 -39.89 -2.80 -29.10
C LEU A 852 -38.65 -3.61 -29.48
N ASN A 853 -37.51 -2.93 -29.62
CA ASN A 853 -36.22 -3.56 -29.89
C ASN A 853 -35.73 -4.28 -28.67
N THR A 854 -35.63 -5.61 -28.73
CA THR A 854 -35.13 -6.43 -27.63
C THR A 854 -33.62 -6.54 -27.70
N PRO A 855 -32.86 -6.28 -26.61
CA PRO A 855 -31.42 -6.43 -26.60
C PRO A 855 -31.02 -7.92 -26.71
N ARG A 856 -29.99 -8.17 -27.52
CA ARG A 856 -29.38 -9.51 -27.68
C ARG A 856 -28.04 -9.51 -26.97
N PHE A 857 -27.85 -10.50 -26.11
CA PHE A 857 -26.58 -10.76 -25.46
C PHE A 857 -25.97 -12.05 -25.97
N GLY A 858 -24.65 -12.15 -25.93
CA GLY A 858 -23.93 -13.41 -26.12
C GLY A 858 -24.15 -14.35 -24.94
N SER A 859 -23.59 -15.56 -25.03
CA SER A 859 -23.52 -16.47 -23.89
C SER A 859 -22.76 -15.82 -22.73
N VAL A 860 -23.14 -16.15 -21.51
CA VAL A 860 -22.34 -15.79 -20.32
C VAL A 860 -21.05 -16.59 -20.38
N GLU A 861 -19.93 -15.89 -20.38
CA GLU A 861 -18.61 -16.50 -20.58
C GLU A 861 -18.08 -17.15 -19.29
N LEU A 862 -18.48 -16.60 -18.12
CA LEU A 862 -18.05 -17.07 -16.83
C LEU A 862 -18.99 -18.17 -16.26
N PRO A 863 -18.44 -19.22 -15.66
CA PRO A 863 -19.24 -20.20 -14.91
C PRO A 863 -19.85 -19.55 -13.66
N THR A 864 -20.93 -20.15 -13.12
CA THR A 864 -21.68 -19.59 -11.97
C THR A 864 -20.78 -19.27 -10.77
N ALA A 865 -19.84 -20.15 -10.43
CA ALA A 865 -18.90 -19.91 -9.33
C ALA A 865 -18.00 -18.67 -9.56
N ALA A 866 -17.59 -18.41 -10.80
CA ALA A 866 -16.82 -17.23 -11.14
C ALA A 866 -17.70 -15.95 -11.09
N LEU A 867 -18.97 -16.05 -11.43
CA LEU A 867 -19.92 -14.92 -11.28
C LEU A 867 -20.17 -14.58 -9.80
N GLU A 868 -20.22 -15.57 -8.90
CA GLU A 868 -20.32 -15.34 -7.47
C GLU A 868 -19.05 -14.62 -6.94
N ILE A 869 -17.87 -15.04 -7.36
CA ILE A 869 -16.61 -14.40 -7.03
C ILE A 869 -16.57 -12.95 -7.56
N LEU A 870 -16.99 -12.72 -8.79
CA LEU A 870 -17.08 -11.38 -9.38
C LEU A 870 -18.06 -10.50 -8.62
N ALA A 871 -19.22 -11.05 -8.20
CA ALA A 871 -20.19 -10.33 -7.38
C ALA A 871 -19.60 -9.91 -6.01
N GLU A 872 -18.77 -10.76 -5.39
CA GLU A 872 -18.06 -10.44 -4.15
C GLU A 872 -17.01 -9.33 -4.37
N VAL A 873 -16.28 -9.32 -5.50
CA VAL A 873 -15.37 -8.23 -5.87
C VAL A 873 -16.16 -6.92 -6.01
N HIS A 874 -17.29 -6.95 -6.70
CA HIS A 874 -18.16 -5.78 -6.87
C HIS A 874 -18.70 -5.29 -5.51
N THR A 875 -19.14 -6.21 -4.66
CA THR A 875 -19.62 -5.90 -3.31
C THR A 875 -18.55 -5.17 -2.50
N GLY A 876 -17.29 -5.66 -2.53
CA GLY A 876 -16.17 -5.00 -1.85
C GLY A 876 -15.96 -3.57 -2.36
N THR A 877 -16.00 -3.36 -3.67
CA THR A 877 -15.85 -2.03 -4.28
C THR A 877 -16.97 -1.08 -3.84
N LEU A 878 -18.22 -1.55 -3.88
CA LEU A 878 -19.39 -0.77 -3.49
C LEU A 878 -19.39 -0.45 -2.00
N THR A 879 -18.95 -1.39 -1.15
CA THR A 879 -18.79 -1.19 0.30
C THR A 879 -17.81 -0.06 0.60
N PHE A 880 -16.66 -0.01 -0.09
CA PHE A 880 -15.70 1.08 0.06
C PHE A 880 -16.33 2.46 -0.24
N ILE A 881 -17.09 2.54 -1.33
CA ILE A 881 -17.77 3.78 -1.74
C ILE A 881 -18.86 4.17 -0.73
N GLU A 882 -19.67 3.21 -0.29
CA GLU A 882 -20.74 3.43 0.69
C GLU A 882 -20.17 3.90 2.04
N GLU A 883 -19.07 3.29 2.52
CA GLU A 883 -18.40 3.72 3.74
C GLU A 883 -17.84 5.13 3.63
N THR A 884 -17.25 5.47 2.48
CA THR A 884 -16.74 6.82 2.23
C THR A 884 -17.89 7.83 2.19
N CYS A 885 -18.98 7.54 1.47
CA CYS A 885 -20.19 8.37 1.44
C CYS A 885 -20.81 8.55 2.82
N HIS A 886 -20.90 7.47 3.59
CA HIS A 886 -21.45 7.51 4.95
C HIS A 886 -20.59 8.34 5.91
N THR A 887 -19.27 8.33 5.73
CA THR A 887 -18.36 9.12 6.56
C THR A 887 -18.41 10.60 6.26
N LEU A 888 -18.40 10.94 4.96
CA LEU A 888 -18.27 12.33 4.52
C LEU A 888 -19.61 13.03 4.30
N HIS A 889 -20.68 12.27 4.03
CA HIS A 889 -21.96 12.88 3.60
C HIS A 889 -21.72 13.88 2.45
N GLU A 890 -22.24 15.09 2.56
CA GLU A 890 -22.09 16.13 1.53
C GLU A 890 -20.62 16.58 1.34
N ASP A 891 -19.74 16.40 2.33
CA ASP A 891 -18.33 16.74 2.26
C ASP A 891 -17.58 15.92 1.19
N ILE A 892 -18.18 14.83 0.70
CA ILE A 892 -17.64 14.04 -0.42
C ILE A 892 -17.47 14.86 -1.71
N ALA A 893 -18.22 15.95 -1.86
CA ALA A 893 -18.09 16.87 -2.98
C ALA A 893 -16.74 17.61 -3.01
N GLU A 894 -16.03 17.65 -1.91
CA GLU A 894 -14.72 18.29 -1.75
C GLU A 894 -13.59 17.27 -1.63
N LEU A 895 -13.93 15.98 -1.71
CA LEU A 895 -12.94 14.92 -1.68
C LEU A 895 -12.08 14.98 -2.96
N ASN A 896 -10.78 15.15 -2.77
CA ASN A 896 -9.79 15.13 -3.84
C ASN A 896 -8.75 14.06 -3.53
N LEU A 897 -8.66 13.08 -4.42
CA LEU A 897 -7.72 11.96 -4.29
C LEU A 897 -6.54 12.15 -5.25
N ASP A 898 -5.36 11.71 -4.82
CA ASP A 898 -4.18 11.68 -5.67
C ASP A 898 -4.31 10.56 -6.70
N ALA A 899 -4.37 10.94 -7.98
CA ALA A 899 -4.51 10.02 -9.09
C ALA A 899 -3.37 8.98 -9.17
N GLU A 900 -2.15 9.32 -8.74
CA GLU A 900 -1.03 8.37 -8.68
C GLU A 900 -1.18 7.45 -7.46
N GLY A 901 -1.55 8.01 -6.31
CA GLY A 901 -1.72 7.27 -5.07
C GLY A 901 -2.76 6.15 -5.16
N VAL A 902 -3.94 6.42 -5.73
CA VAL A 902 -5.02 5.43 -5.85
C VAL A 902 -4.71 4.27 -6.82
N GLN A 903 -3.69 4.41 -7.67
CA GLN A 903 -3.21 3.33 -8.55
C GLN A 903 -2.24 2.38 -7.85
N VAL A 904 -1.69 2.74 -6.69
CA VAL A 904 -0.71 1.92 -5.96
C VAL A 904 -1.23 0.52 -5.63
N PRO A 905 -2.47 0.31 -5.15
CA PRO A 905 -3.02 -1.02 -4.92
C PRO A 905 -3.05 -1.89 -6.19
N LEU A 906 -3.44 -1.31 -7.32
CA LEU A 906 -3.43 -1.99 -8.62
C LEU A 906 -2.00 -2.37 -9.04
N GLN A 907 -1.03 -1.49 -8.83
CA GLN A 907 0.39 -1.79 -9.08
C GLN A 907 0.89 -2.93 -8.19
N CYS A 908 0.53 -2.94 -6.91
CA CYS A 908 0.89 -4.02 -5.98
C CYS A 908 0.34 -5.37 -6.44
N LEU A 909 -0.90 -5.39 -6.90
CA LEU A 909 -1.51 -6.60 -7.46
C LEU A 909 -0.85 -7.00 -8.78
N GLY A 910 -0.75 -6.08 -9.73
CA GLY A 910 -0.17 -6.30 -11.05
C GLY A 910 1.30 -6.73 -11.02
N SER A 911 2.09 -6.27 -10.07
CA SER A 911 3.48 -6.68 -9.88
C SER A 911 3.65 -7.99 -9.09
N GLY A 912 2.56 -8.54 -8.53
CA GLY A 912 2.59 -9.73 -7.68
C GLY A 912 3.11 -9.48 -6.26
N ARG A 913 3.19 -8.22 -5.82
CA ARG A 913 3.46 -7.88 -4.42
C ARG A 913 2.30 -8.32 -3.53
N TRP A 914 1.06 -8.17 -4.02
CA TRP A 914 -0.13 -8.76 -3.43
C TRP A 914 -0.56 -9.99 -4.21
N ASN A 915 -1.18 -10.93 -3.54
CA ASN A 915 -1.65 -12.19 -4.12
C ASN A 915 -3.17 -12.26 -4.10
N ALA A 916 -3.78 -12.45 -5.27
CA ALA A 916 -5.19 -12.77 -5.44
C ALA A 916 -5.37 -13.93 -6.41
N ASP A 917 -4.38 -14.82 -6.56
CA ASP A 917 -4.34 -15.87 -7.57
C ASP A 917 -5.58 -16.79 -7.51
N LEU A 918 -6.10 -17.09 -6.31
CA LEU A 918 -7.32 -17.90 -6.13
C LEU A 918 -8.57 -17.23 -6.71
N VAL A 919 -8.64 -15.91 -6.68
CA VAL A 919 -9.72 -15.10 -7.25
C VAL A 919 -9.52 -14.98 -8.76
N LEU A 920 -8.32 -14.55 -9.18
CA LEU A 920 -8.00 -14.23 -10.58
C LEU A 920 -7.99 -15.46 -11.49
N ALA A 921 -7.62 -16.63 -10.96
CA ALA A 921 -7.67 -17.89 -11.70
C ALA A 921 -9.10 -18.29 -12.14
N GLN A 922 -10.13 -17.78 -11.44
CA GLN A 922 -11.54 -18.03 -11.78
C GLN A 922 -12.06 -17.04 -12.84
N LEU A 923 -11.45 -15.86 -12.95
CA LEU A 923 -11.90 -14.77 -13.81
C LEU A 923 -11.08 -14.78 -15.12
N ALA A 924 -11.67 -15.35 -16.15
CA ALA A 924 -11.11 -15.37 -17.49
C ALA A 924 -12.07 -14.67 -18.44
N THR A 925 -11.58 -13.85 -19.37
CA THR A 925 -12.38 -13.16 -20.38
C THR A 925 -12.11 -13.67 -21.79
N GLU A 926 -13.12 -13.70 -22.64
CA GLU A 926 -12.97 -14.05 -24.04
C GLU A 926 -12.69 -12.79 -24.88
N ASP A 927 -11.56 -12.76 -25.56
CA ASP A 927 -11.25 -11.71 -26.55
C ASP A 927 -11.63 -12.18 -27.96
N ALA A 928 -12.92 -12.32 -28.18
CA ALA A 928 -13.46 -12.71 -29.49
C ALA A 928 -13.16 -11.67 -30.59
N PHE A 929 -13.05 -10.38 -30.24
CA PHE A 929 -12.83 -9.31 -31.20
C PHE A 929 -11.48 -9.40 -31.92
N THR A 930 -10.43 -9.83 -31.23
CA THR A 930 -9.09 -10.05 -31.80
C THR A 930 -8.83 -11.51 -32.20
N GLY A 931 -9.75 -12.43 -31.87
CA GLY A 931 -9.61 -13.85 -32.13
C GLY A 931 -8.56 -14.54 -31.26
N ARG A 932 -8.24 -13.96 -30.07
CA ARG A 932 -7.27 -14.54 -29.14
C ARG A 932 -7.83 -15.69 -28.32
N GLY A 933 -9.16 -15.83 -28.23
CA GLY A 933 -9.84 -16.79 -27.37
C GLY A 933 -9.84 -16.33 -25.90
N THR A 934 -10.01 -17.26 -24.98
CA THR A 934 -10.06 -16.98 -23.54
C THR A 934 -8.69 -16.50 -23.04
N VAL A 935 -8.67 -15.39 -22.32
CA VAL A 935 -7.49 -14.78 -21.72
C VAL A 935 -7.69 -14.76 -20.20
N SER A 936 -6.71 -15.31 -19.47
CA SER A 936 -6.71 -15.29 -18.01
C SER A 936 -6.45 -13.88 -17.46
N ALA A 937 -7.15 -13.54 -16.37
CA ALA A 937 -6.89 -12.32 -15.61
C ALA A 937 -5.60 -12.42 -14.76
N SER A 938 -5.06 -13.65 -14.58
CA SER A 938 -3.87 -13.86 -13.75
C SER A 938 -2.65 -13.16 -14.35
N PRO A 939 -1.94 -12.37 -13.57
CA PRO A 939 -0.72 -11.73 -14.01
C PRO A 939 0.44 -12.70 -14.33
N GLN A 940 0.35 -13.98 -13.95
CA GLN A 940 1.42 -14.99 -14.12
C GLN A 940 1.32 -15.76 -15.45
N ASP A 941 0.25 -15.59 -16.22
CA ASP A 941 0.05 -16.16 -17.55
C ASP A 941 0.38 -15.11 -18.67
#